data_ebda5a77e0c96d1ebd5ae45e430079e7
#
_entry.id   ebda5a77e0c96d1ebd5ae45e430079e7
#
_cell.length_a   1.000
_cell.length_b   1.000
_cell.length_c   1.000
_cell.angle_alpha   90.00
_cell.angle_beta   90.00
_cell.angle_gamma   90.00
#
_symmetry.space_group_name_H-M   'P 1'
#
loop_
_entity.id
_entity.type
_entity.pdbx_description
1 polymer ?
#
loop_
_entity_poly.entity_id
_entity_poly.type
_entity_poly.pdbx_seq_one_letter_code
_entity_poly.pdbx_strand_id
1 'polypeptide(L)'
;MGFWDFVQTALLSRGGQTAPASADGLDYSIWEPRVTHVGAAEWDDWVSSRSASEWARQLSVTDMWKAQPHIRTVVTFLARNVAQLGLHVFERDGDNRRRDRTSPIAQALAAPGDRRTTYDLMFALVGDKALYDRAYLLPWFDTDGSWRLRRLPPAWVSVTKVDPFAPVELTVTIKGTTVRLDPSKVIALGGYSPTSPTGCSPTIDTLRETIAEQLESSRYRAQVWRRGGRASSVIQRPPGVQWSAQARDKFREDWNAKFTGDGSLAGGTPILEDGMTLNRFDFSASDQQYVESVKLSIVTVASAFHVNPTMVGLLDNANYSNVREFRRGLYGDTLGPLLAEIESAFNTFALPLLKMDPARFYVEFNIAEKLQGNFEEQAVSLQSSVGRPWMTADEARARMNMPALGGDAEQLVTPLNVLVGGQSSPRDSGSQNLRAAGKPRVKAAPEAGWVKQHERVLKRAFARQAAAVRTARGLKAAGDWWDGERWDRELAADLTRVGLATATAAGRAMLDSHAWDPDAYDADRTVNWVRAVSKGAAGRINAATRDALQDGFDDDEADDSDIIDAELEDGADWRIGMLAVSSVTTMAGFGRTEAGRQTSAGFKVWIVNSGNPRPEHAALDGERVPIDEPFSNGMDWPGDPAGDVDDLAGCTCTVEVSWEAS
;
A
#
# COMPACT_ATOMS: atom_id res chain seq x y z
N MET A 1 -52.39 3.89 -9.93
CA MET A 1 -51.51 2.83 -10.44
C MET A 1 -50.15 3.45 -10.68
N GLY A 2 -49.20 3.13 -9.80
CA GLY A 2 -47.84 3.68 -9.88
C GLY A 2 -47.05 2.99 -11.00
N PHE A 3 -46.01 3.66 -11.50
CA PHE A 3 -45.05 3.14 -12.48
C PHE A 3 -44.58 1.71 -12.14
N TRP A 4 -44.52 1.37 -10.89
CA TRP A 4 -44.10 0.05 -10.36
C TRP A 4 -45.18 -1.04 -10.53
N ASP A 5 -46.43 -0.70 -10.45
CA ASP A 5 -47.52 -1.64 -10.76
C ASP A 5 -47.46 -2.06 -12.23
N PHE A 6 -47.07 -1.12 -13.11
CA PHE A 6 -46.85 -1.37 -14.53
C PHE A 6 -45.63 -2.26 -14.81
N VAL A 7 -44.50 -2.01 -14.14
CA VAL A 7 -43.27 -2.82 -14.29
C VAL A 7 -43.46 -4.22 -13.71
N GLN A 8 -44.09 -4.32 -12.56
CA GLN A 8 -44.43 -5.60 -11.94
C GLN A 8 -45.47 -6.38 -12.79
N THR A 9 -46.47 -5.71 -13.33
CA THR A 9 -47.47 -6.30 -14.20
C THR A 9 -46.90 -6.73 -15.55
N ALA A 10 -45.98 -5.92 -16.14
CA ALA A 10 -45.30 -6.25 -17.39
C ALA A 10 -44.30 -7.40 -17.26
N LEU A 11 -43.70 -7.58 -16.10
CA LEU A 11 -42.80 -8.70 -15.79
C LEU A 11 -43.55 -10.01 -15.47
N LEU A 12 -44.80 -9.91 -15.00
CA LEU A 12 -45.59 -11.06 -14.58
C LEU A 12 -46.65 -11.52 -15.60
N SER A 13 -46.97 -10.73 -16.63
CA SER A 13 -48.12 -10.96 -17.51
C SER A 13 -47.90 -11.85 -18.75
N ARG A 14 -46.78 -12.55 -18.88
CA ARG A 14 -46.54 -13.54 -19.93
C ARG A 14 -46.24 -14.95 -19.39
N GLY A 15 -47.18 -15.52 -18.74
CA GLY A 15 -47.20 -16.95 -18.40
C GLY A 15 -48.53 -17.26 -17.81
N GLY A 16 -49.48 -17.64 -18.66
CA GLY A 16 -50.83 -18.03 -18.22
C GLY A 16 -50.77 -19.25 -17.31
N GLN A 17 -50.66 -19.01 -16.01
CA GLN A 17 -51.10 -19.89 -14.93
C GLN A 17 -51.31 -19.03 -13.69
N THR A 18 -52.46 -19.12 -13.13
CA THR A 18 -52.89 -18.49 -11.88
C THR A 18 -51.95 -18.84 -10.75
N ALA A 19 -51.30 -17.84 -10.15
CA ALA A 19 -50.47 -18.01 -8.98
C ALA A 19 -51.33 -18.20 -7.72
N PRO A 20 -50.99 -19.13 -6.83
CA PRO A 20 -51.58 -19.16 -5.49
C PRO A 20 -50.92 -18.06 -4.64
N ALA A 21 -51.75 -17.38 -3.86
CA ALA A 21 -51.35 -16.39 -2.90
C ALA A 21 -50.60 -17.03 -1.73
N SER A 22 -49.28 -17.02 -1.76
CA SER A 22 -48.44 -17.12 -0.57
C SER A 22 -47.08 -16.51 -0.87
N ALA A 23 -46.62 -15.61 -0.02
CA ALA A 23 -45.42 -14.78 -0.18
C ALA A 23 -44.07 -15.53 -0.03
N ASP A 24 -44.08 -16.85 0.10
CA ASP A 24 -42.90 -17.68 0.42
C ASP A 24 -42.36 -18.52 -0.73
N GLY A 25 -42.81 -18.28 -1.97
CA GLY A 25 -42.50 -19.15 -3.11
C GLY A 25 -41.75 -18.47 -4.27
N LEU A 26 -40.92 -17.45 -4.06
CA LEU A 26 -40.08 -16.93 -5.11
C LEU A 26 -38.87 -17.86 -5.28
N ASP A 27 -38.96 -18.72 -6.29
CA ASP A 27 -37.84 -19.54 -6.77
C ASP A 27 -36.72 -18.64 -7.33
N TYR A 28 -35.67 -18.43 -6.53
CA TYR A 28 -34.50 -17.65 -6.92
C TYR A 28 -33.67 -18.29 -8.01
N SER A 29 -33.88 -19.53 -8.37
CA SER A 29 -33.27 -20.22 -9.51
C SER A 29 -33.61 -19.57 -10.86
N ILE A 30 -34.68 -18.77 -10.90
CA ILE A 30 -35.15 -18.05 -12.09
C ILE A 30 -34.27 -16.87 -12.45
N TRP A 31 -33.41 -16.40 -11.53
CA TRP A 31 -32.56 -15.21 -11.72
C TRP A 31 -31.15 -15.53 -12.21
N GLU A 32 -30.75 -16.78 -12.24
CA GLU A 32 -29.59 -17.17 -13.02
C GLU A 32 -29.99 -17.12 -14.49
N PRO A 33 -29.30 -16.31 -15.35
CA PRO A 33 -29.40 -16.55 -16.77
C PRO A 33 -29.04 -18.03 -16.94
N ARG A 34 -29.91 -18.83 -17.57
CA ARG A 34 -29.50 -20.14 -18.09
C ARG A 34 -28.34 -19.85 -19.03
N VAL A 35 -27.14 -19.84 -18.48
CA VAL A 35 -25.95 -20.07 -19.24
C VAL A 35 -26.17 -21.47 -19.75
N THR A 36 -26.50 -21.60 -21.03
CA THR A 36 -26.25 -22.84 -21.74
C THR A 36 -24.78 -23.10 -21.46
N HIS A 37 -24.52 -24.04 -20.57
CA HIS A 37 -23.17 -24.55 -20.44
C HIS A 37 -22.87 -25.11 -21.81
N VAL A 38 -22.11 -24.35 -22.60
CA VAL A 38 -21.43 -24.90 -23.75
C VAL A 38 -20.59 -25.99 -23.13
N GLY A 39 -20.89 -27.26 -23.39
CA GLY A 39 -20.19 -28.39 -22.83
C GLY A 39 -18.69 -28.26 -23.14
N ALA A 40 -17.85 -28.81 -22.31
CA ALA A 40 -16.40 -28.75 -22.52
C ALA A 40 -15.98 -29.18 -23.95
N ALA A 41 -16.73 -30.07 -24.58
CA ALA A 41 -16.57 -30.50 -25.95
C ALA A 41 -16.97 -29.42 -26.99
N GLU A 42 -18.03 -28.65 -26.75
CA GLU A 42 -18.41 -27.54 -27.62
C GLU A 42 -17.45 -26.34 -27.47
N TRP A 43 -16.84 -26.17 -26.31
CA TRP A 43 -15.75 -25.22 -26.12
C TRP A 43 -14.51 -25.61 -26.94
N ASP A 44 -14.12 -26.85 -26.93
CA ASP A 44 -12.95 -27.33 -27.68
C ASP A 44 -13.13 -27.21 -29.20
N ASP A 45 -14.32 -27.47 -29.72
CA ASP A 45 -14.62 -27.34 -31.17
C ASP A 45 -14.76 -25.88 -31.61
N TRP A 46 -15.41 -25.06 -30.82
CA TRP A 46 -15.59 -23.63 -31.12
C TRP A 46 -14.28 -22.85 -31.06
N VAL A 47 -13.38 -23.26 -30.18
CA VAL A 47 -12.08 -22.67 -29.93
C VAL A 47 -11.02 -23.14 -30.92
N SER A 48 -11.14 -24.35 -31.49
CA SER A 48 -10.15 -24.90 -32.45
C SER A 48 -10.22 -24.28 -33.85
N SER A 49 -11.29 -23.58 -34.20
CA SER A 49 -11.54 -23.07 -35.55
C SER A 49 -11.18 -21.60 -35.79
N ARG A 50 -10.80 -20.83 -34.75
CA ARG A 50 -10.52 -19.39 -34.87
C ARG A 50 -9.21 -19.02 -34.20
N SER A 51 -8.53 -17.98 -34.69
CA SER A 51 -7.36 -17.42 -34.01
C SER A 51 -7.75 -16.86 -32.63
N ALA A 52 -6.87 -16.97 -31.63
CA ALA A 52 -7.17 -16.47 -30.28
C ALA A 52 -7.44 -14.98 -30.25
N SER A 53 -6.82 -14.21 -31.14
CA SER A 53 -7.07 -12.78 -31.28
C SER A 53 -8.49 -12.48 -31.78
N GLU A 54 -9.00 -13.24 -32.77
CA GLU A 54 -10.38 -13.11 -33.22
C GLU A 54 -11.38 -13.52 -32.16
N TRP A 55 -11.08 -14.60 -31.45
CA TRP A 55 -11.89 -15.06 -30.34
C TRP A 55 -11.93 -14.04 -29.19
N ALA A 56 -10.77 -13.51 -28.76
CA ALA A 56 -10.69 -12.52 -27.69
C ALA A 56 -11.46 -11.22 -28.02
N ARG A 57 -11.49 -10.80 -29.29
CA ARG A 57 -12.30 -9.66 -29.74
C ARG A 57 -13.81 -9.90 -29.63
N GLN A 58 -14.26 -11.14 -29.70
CA GLN A 58 -15.67 -11.52 -29.65
C GLN A 58 -16.15 -11.86 -28.23
N LEU A 59 -15.24 -12.02 -27.25
CA LEU A 59 -15.62 -12.29 -25.89
C LEU A 59 -16.47 -11.16 -25.31
N SER A 60 -17.58 -11.53 -24.71
CA SER A 60 -18.32 -10.59 -23.87
C SER A 60 -17.51 -10.26 -22.60
N VAL A 61 -17.80 -9.12 -21.97
CA VAL A 61 -17.21 -8.76 -20.66
C VAL A 61 -17.46 -9.85 -19.63
N THR A 62 -18.65 -10.47 -19.66
CA THR A 62 -19.01 -11.58 -18.75
C THR A 62 -18.12 -12.81 -18.99
N ASP A 63 -17.83 -13.14 -20.24
CA ASP A 63 -16.97 -14.28 -20.56
C ASP A 63 -15.52 -14.01 -20.17
N MET A 64 -15.02 -12.79 -20.39
CA MET A 64 -13.71 -12.36 -19.91
C MET A 64 -13.59 -12.46 -18.39
N TRP A 65 -14.61 -12.01 -17.66
CA TRP A 65 -14.68 -12.15 -16.20
C TRP A 65 -14.64 -13.60 -15.73
N LYS A 66 -15.31 -14.51 -16.43
CA LYS A 66 -15.34 -15.94 -16.09
C LYS A 66 -14.05 -16.67 -16.45
N ALA A 67 -13.45 -16.34 -17.60
CA ALA A 67 -12.32 -17.05 -18.15
C ALA A 67 -10.97 -16.57 -17.62
N GLN A 68 -10.87 -15.31 -17.13
CA GLN A 68 -9.60 -14.69 -16.81
C GLN A 68 -9.39 -14.49 -15.30
N PRO A 69 -8.56 -15.33 -14.65
CA PRO A 69 -8.33 -15.25 -13.21
C PRO A 69 -7.72 -13.91 -12.79
N HIS A 70 -6.83 -13.31 -13.57
CA HIS A 70 -6.15 -12.06 -13.23
C HIS A 70 -7.13 -10.88 -13.19
N ILE A 71 -8.03 -10.78 -14.17
CA ILE A 71 -9.10 -9.76 -14.17
C ILE A 71 -9.99 -9.94 -12.94
N ARG A 72 -10.40 -11.17 -12.68
CA ARG A 72 -11.22 -11.49 -11.51
C ARG A 72 -10.53 -11.13 -10.20
N THR A 73 -9.25 -11.41 -10.07
CA THR A 73 -8.44 -11.06 -8.90
C THR A 73 -8.41 -9.55 -8.67
N VAL A 74 -8.04 -8.79 -9.69
CA VAL A 74 -7.88 -7.33 -9.57
C VAL A 74 -9.23 -6.63 -9.33
N VAL A 75 -10.26 -6.95 -10.11
CA VAL A 75 -11.59 -6.33 -9.95
C VAL A 75 -12.22 -6.73 -8.60
N THR A 76 -12.08 -7.99 -8.18
CA THR A 76 -12.55 -8.42 -6.86
C THR A 76 -11.79 -7.71 -5.75
N PHE A 77 -10.49 -7.50 -5.91
CA PHE A 77 -9.67 -6.76 -4.95
C PHE A 77 -10.19 -5.32 -4.77
N LEU A 78 -10.43 -4.58 -5.86
CA LEU A 78 -11.02 -3.24 -5.80
C LEU A 78 -12.40 -3.26 -5.13
N ALA A 79 -13.29 -4.13 -5.62
CA ALA A 79 -14.66 -4.21 -5.13
C ALA A 79 -14.74 -4.56 -3.64
N ARG A 80 -13.93 -5.50 -3.15
CA ARG A 80 -13.88 -5.87 -1.72
C ARG A 80 -13.37 -4.73 -0.84
N ASN A 81 -12.32 -4.03 -1.28
CA ASN A 81 -11.74 -2.95 -0.50
C ASN A 81 -12.68 -1.73 -0.39
N VAL A 82 -13.47 -1.44 -1.41
CA VAL A 82 -14.51 -0.40 -1.33
C VAL A 82 -15.73 -0.88 -0.54
N ALA A 83 -16.21 -2.10 -0.80
CA ALA A 83 -17.42 -2.63 -0.15
C ALA A 83 -17.31 -2.76 1.38
N GLN A 84 -16.09 -2.93 1.91
CA GLN A 84 -15.85 -2.96 3.35
C GLN A 84 -15.84 -1.58 4.02
N LEU A 85 -15.82 -0.49 3.23
CA LEU A 85 -15.91 0.87 3.77
C LEU A 85 -17.36 1.21 4.07
N GLY A 86 -17.59 1.81 5.21
CA GLY A 86 -18.91 2.33 5.55
C GLY A 86 -19.22 3.59 4.75
N LEU A 87 -20.29 3.57 3.98
CA LEU A 87 -20.84 4.76 3.33
C LEU A 87 -21.85 5.41 4.27
N HIS A 88 -21.56 6.60 4.77
CA HIS A 88 -22.32 7.26 5.80
C HIS A 88 -22.98 8.55 5.29
N VAL A 89 -24.12 8.86 5.87
CA VAL A 89 -24.86 10.10 5.60
C VAL A 89 -24.59 11.08 6.74
N PHE A 90 -24.26 12.31 6.37
CA PHE A 90 -24.04 13.39 7.31
C PHE A 90 -24.97 14.56 7.03
N GLU A 91 -25.43 15.19 8.10
CA GLU A 91 -26.13 16.48 8.10
C GLU A 91 -25.14 17.57 8.48
N ARG A 92 -25.09 18.66 7.70
CA ARG A 92 -24.31 19.86 8.01
C ARG A 92 -25.04 20.68 9.06
N ASP A 93 -24.33 21.03 10.13
CA ASP A 93 -24.82 21.88 11.21
C ASP A 93 -23.79 23.01 11.45
N GLY A 94 -23.88 24.05 10.63
CA GLY A 94 -22.85 25.11 10.55
C GLY A 94 -21.50 24.52 10.13
N ASP A 95 -20.46 24.72 10.95
CA ASP A 95 -19.12 24.18 10.73
C ASP A 95 -18.98 22.72 11.22
N ASN A 96 -20.00 22.21 11.91
CA ASN A 96 -20.02 20.84 12.40
C ASN A 96 -20.76 19.90 11.45
N ARG A 97 -20.60 18.59 11.67
CA ARG A 97 -21.33 17.54 10.97
C ARG A 97 -21.90 16.53 11.96
N ARG A 98 -23.13 16.11 11.72
CA ARG A 98 -23.78 15.07 12.50
C ARG A 98 -24.10 13.87 11.61
N ARG A 99 -23.76 12.67 12.07
CA ARG A 99 -24.13 11.45 11.36
C ARG A 99 -25.63 11.25 11.39
N ASP A 100 -26.24 11.18 10.22
CA ASP A 100 -27.67 10.87 10.07
C ASP A 100 -27.87 9.39 9.79
N ARG A 101 -28.83 8.78 10.50
CA ARG A 101 -29.23 7.36 10.38
C ARG A 101 -30.69 7.18 10.02
N THR A 102 -31.44 8.26 9.91
CA THR A 102 -32.90 8.27 9.83
C THR A 102 -33.45 8.74 8.51
N SER A 103 -32.64 9.46 7.72
CA SER A 103 -33.05 9.96 6.41
C SER A 103 -33.33 8.83 5.41
N PRO A 104 -34.09 9.14 4.35
CA PRO A 104 -34.41 8.17 3.30
C PRO A 104 -33.19 7.48 2.70
N ILE A 105 -32.10 8.23 2.45
CA ILE A 105 -30.87 7.65 1.90
C ILE A 105 -30.11 6.81 2.92
N ALA A 106 -30.10 7.20 4.19
CA ALA A 106 -29.48 6.42 5.25
C ALA A 106 -30.18 5.06 5.42
N GLN A 107 -31.51 5.04 5.35
CA GLN A 107 -32.31 3.82 5.38
C GLN A 107 -32.06 2.97 4.13
N ALA A 108 -32.04 3.58 2.93
CA ALA A 108 -31.79 2.88 1.68
C ALA A 108 -30.38 2.28 1.60
N LEU A 109 -29.39 2.95 2.19
CA LEU A 109 -28.04 2.40 2.33
C LEU A 109 -27.96 1.29 3.38
N ALA A 110 -28.64 1.43 4.52
CA ALA A 110 -28.64 0.40 5.56
C ALA A 110 -29.35 -0.90 5.12
N ALA A 111 -30.38 -0.78 4.30
CA ALA A 111 -31.17 -1.90 3.79
C ALA A 111 -31.52 -1.70 2.30
N PRO A 112 -30.60 -2.01 1.38
CA PRO A 112 -30.80 -1.74 -0.05
C PRO A 112 -31.98 -2.47 -0.68
N GLY A 113 -32.45 -3.54 -0.06
CA GLY A 113 -33.50 -4.39 -0.59
C GLY A 113 -32.96 -5.57 -1.41
N ASP A 114 -33.89 -6.31 -2.06
CA ASP A 114 -33.55 -7.47 -2.89
C ASP A 114 -32.71 -8.54 -2.15
N ARG A 115 -32.85 -8.64 -0.83
CA ARG A 115 -32.05 -9.51 0.06
C ARG A 115 -30.55 -9.31 -0.06
N ARG A 116 -30.10 -8.09 -0.35
CA ARG A 116 -28.70 -7.72 -0.46
C ARG A 116 -28.30 -6.83 0.69
N THR A 117 -27.07 -6.98 1.12
CA THR A 117 -26.43 -6.09 2.07
C THR A 117 -25.84 -4.86 1.37
N THR A 118 -25.52 -3.82 2.13
CA THR A 118 -24.78 -2.66 1.60
C THR A 118 -23.43 -3.08 1.02
N TYR A 119 -22.78 -4.07 1.63
CA TYR A 119 -21.56 -4.67 1.12
C TYR A 119 -21.76 -5.24 -0.29
N ASP A 120 -22.81 -6.06 -0.49
CA ASP A 120 -23.09 -6.67 -1.79
C ASP A 120 -23.42 -5.62 -2.85
N LEU A 121 -24.15 -4.56 -2.46
CA LEU A 121 -24.49 -3.46 -3.36
C LEU A 121 -23.22 -2.71 -3.82
N MET A 122 -22.33 -2.32 -2.88
CA MET A 122 -21.10 -1.60 -3.18
C MET A 122 -20.13 -2.49 -3.95
N PHE A 123 -20.00 -3.76 -3.57
CA PHE A 123 -19.19 -4.73 -4.32
C PHE A 123 -19.62 -4.82 -5.78
N ALA A 124 -20.92 -4.92 -6.02
CA ALA A 124 -21.46 -5.02 -7.37
C ALA A 124 -21.33 -3.71 -8.15
N LEU A 125 -21.52 -2.55 -7.49
CA LEU A 125 -21.36 -1.22 -8.10
C LEU A 125 -19.94 -1.01 -8.62
N VAL A 126 -18.94 -1.30 -7.78
CA VAL A 126 -17.52 -1.18 -8.14
C VAL A 126 -17.14 -2.20 -9.21
N GLY A 127 -17.64 -3.43 -9.11
CA GLY A 127 -17.43 -4.45 -10.14
C GLY A 127 -17.97 -4.03 -11.50
N ASP A 128 -19.18 -3.45 -11.54
CA ASP A 128 -19.78 -2.92 -12.76
C ASP A 128 -18.95 -1.76 -13.34
N LYS A 129 -18.57 -0.81 -12.50
CA LYS A 129 -17.75 0.33 -12.93
C LYS A 129 -16.40 -0.14 -13.50
N ALA A 130 -15.72 -1.05 -12.82
CA ALA A 130 -14.44 -1.59 -13.27
C ALA A 130 -14.55 -2.36 -14.60
N LEU A 131 -15.60 -3.17 -14.77
CA LEU A 131 -15.76 -4.02 -15.95
C LEU A 131 -16.38 -3.31 -17.15
N TYR A 132 -17.31 -2.38 -16.93
CA TYR A 132 -18.10 -1.75 -17.99
C TYR A 132 -17.83 -0.24 -18.11
N ASP A 133 -16.95 0.31 -17.28
CA ASP A 133 -16.72 1.75 -17.13
C ASP A 133 -18.02 2.54 -16.87
N ARG A 134 -19.04 1.88 -16.37
CA ARG A 134 -20.32 2.46 -15.97
C ARG A 134 -21.01 1.58 -14.96
N ALA A 135 -21.81 2.20 -14.08
CA ALA A 135 -22.66 1.47 -13.15
C ALA A 135 -23.97 2.22 -12.94
N TYR A 136 -25.03 1.49 -12.62
CA TYR A 136 -26.38 2.04 -12.48
C TYR A 136 -27.05 1.54 -11.22
N LEU A 137 -27.64 2.47 -10.44
CA LEU A 137 -28.53 2.18 -9.33
C LEU A 137 -29.89 2.82 -9.57
N LEU A 138 -30.94 2.08 -9.27
CA LEU A 138 -32.30 2.55 -9.35
C LEU A 138 -32.88 2.67 -7.96
N PRO A 139 -33.12 3.89 -7.44
CA PRO A 139 -33.91 4.10 -6.24
C PRO A 139 -35.37 3.70 -6.48
N TRP A 140 -35.94 2.98 -5.54
CA TRP A 140 -37.34 2.60 -5.60
C TRP A 140 -37.95 2.67 -4.21
N PHE A 141 -39.26 2.87 -4.19
CA PHE A 141 -40.05 2.96 -2.96
C PHE A 141 -40.77 1.66 -2.73
N ASP A 142 -40.45 1.00 -1.63
CA ASP A 142 -40.98 -0.32 -1.30
C ASP A 142 -42.40 -0.21 -0.73
N THR A 143 -43.13 -1.33 -0.71
CA THR A 143 -44.50 -1.44 -0.16
C THR A 143 -44.55 -1.17 1.35
N ASP A 144 -43.44 -1.32 2.05
CA ASP A 144 -43.28 -0.99 3.48
C ASP A 144 -43.14 0.51 3.77
N GLY A 145 -43.11 1.35 2.73
CA GLY A 145 -42.94 2.79 2.86
C GLY A 145 -41.51 3.26 2.99
N SER A 146 -40.53 2.40 2.69
CA SER A 146 -39.09 2.74 2.74
C SER A 146 -38.47 2.84 1.36
N TRP A 147 -37.46 3.70 1.25
CA TRP A 147 -36.62 3.79 0.07
C TRP A 147 -35.60 2.66 0.04
N ARG A 148 -35.36 2.12 -1.16
CA ARG A 148 -34.41 1.05 -1.45
C ARG A 148 -33.57 1.40 -2.66
N LEU A 149 -32.44 0.69 -2.85
CA LEU A 149 -31.51 0.87 -3.98
C LEU A 149 -31.34 -0.46 -4.70
N ARG A 150 -31.67 -0.49 -5.98
CA ARG A 150 -31.54 -1.67 -6.82
C ARG A 150 -30.42 -1.48 -7.84
N ARG A 151 -29.52 -2.46 -7.93
CA ARG A 151 -28.52 -2.49 -9.00
C ARG A 151 -29.20 -2.81 -10.34
N LEU A 152 -28.84 -2.05 -11.36
CA LEU A 152 -29.14 -2.38 -12.76
C LEU A 152 -27.84 -2.83 -13.45
N PRO A 153 -27.67 -4.12 -13.78
CA PRO A 153 -26.48 -4.59 -14.47
C PRO A 153 -26.26 -3.81 -15.79
N PRO A 154 -25.06 -3.28 -16.07
CA PRO A 154 -24.81 -2.50 -17.29
C PRO A 154 -25.11 -3.26 -18.57
N ALA A 155 -24.94 -4.59 -18.57
CA ALA A 155 -25.28 -5.44 -19.72
C ALA A 155 -26.79 -5.42 -20.07
N TRP A 156 -27.67 -4.98 -19.17
CA TRP A 156 -29.11 -4.85 -19.42
C TRP A 156 -29.50 -3.46 -19.90
N VAL A 157 -28.61 -2.49 -19.73
CA VAL A 157 -28.90 -1.07 -19.97
C VAL A 157 -28.30 -0.64 -21.31
N SER A 158 -29.12 -0.10 -22.18
CA SER A 158 -28.70 0.56 -23.41
C SER A 158 -29.24 1.99 -23.46
N VAL A 159 -28.45 2.89 -24.02
CA VAL A 159 -28.85 4.29 -24.25
C VAL A 159 -29.53 4.35 -25.62
N THR A 160 -30.83 4.61 -25.66
CA THR A 160 -31.63 4.55 -26.89
C THR A 160 -31.80 5.89 -27.57
N LYS A 161 -31.80 6.98 -26.81
CA LYS A 161 -31.83 8.34 -27.33
C LYS A 161 -30.79 9.18 -26.63
N VAL A 162 -30.00 9.89 -27.37
CA VAL A 162 -28.94 10.76 -26.93
C VAL A 162 -29.18 12.15 -27.43
N ASP A 163 -29.30 13.12 -26.57
CA ASP A 163 -28.95 14.52 -26.87
C ASP A 163 -27.43 14.56 -27.06
N PRO A 164 -26.85 15.49 -27.85
CA PRO A 164 -25.39 15.56 -27.99
C PRO A 164 -24.59 15.53 -26.71
N PHE A 165 -25.16 15.92 -25.57
CA PHE A 165 -24.46 16.05 -24.29
C PHE A 165 -24.99 15.15 -23.15
N ALA A 166 -26.18 14.57 -23.31
CA ALA A 166 -26.81 13.79 -22.24
C ALA A 166 -27.66 12.62 -22.76
N PRO A 167 -27.77 11.51 -22.02
CA PRO A 167 -28.73 10.48 -22.35
C PRO A 167 -30.16 11.01 -22.11
N VAL A 168 -31.03 10.85 -23.10
CA VAL A 168 -32.46 11.25 -23.01
C VAL A 168 -33.35 10.09 -22.59
N GLU A 169 -32.97 8.86 -22.96
CA GLU A 169 -33.75 7.66 -22.65
C GLU A 169 -32.82 6.47 -22.44
N LEU A 170 -33.00 5.78 -21.34
CA LEU A 170 -32.39 4.48 -21.08
C LEU A 170 -33.37 3.35 -21.37
N THR A 171 -32.88 2.29 -21.95
CA THR A 171 -33.66 1.08 -22.19
C THR A 171 -33.06 -0.08 -21.41
N VAL A 172 -33.85 -0.71 -20.54
CA VAL A 172 -33.43 -1.88 -19.77
C VAL A 172 -34.12 -3.10 -20.35
N THR A 173 -33.33 -4.07 -20.81
CA THR A 173 -33.83 -5.33 -21.38
C THR A 173 -33.58 -6.49 -20.41
N ILE A 174 -34.66 -7.10 -19.91
CA ILE A 174 -34.61 -8.23 -18.98
C ILE A 174 -35.40 -9.39 -19.61
N LYS A 175 -34.73 -10.50 -19.88
CA LYS A 175 -35.37 -11.72 -20.46
C LYS A 175 -36.24 -11.42 -21.69
N GLY A 176 -35.85 -10.52 -22.56
CA GLY A 176 -36.56 -10.14 -23.76
C GLY A 176 -37.67 -9.09 -23.55
N THR A 177 -37.95 -8.69 -22.31
CA THR A 177 -38.85 -7.58 -22.01
C THR A 177 -38.05 -6.30 -21.90
N THR A 178 -38.45 -5.28 -22.63
CA THR A 178 -37.80 -4.00 -22.68
C THR A 178 -38.60 -2.95 -21.94
N VAL A 179 -37.95 -2.26 -21.00
CA VAL A 179 -38.53 -1.17 -20.21
C VAL A 179 -37.74 0.09 -20.48
N ARG A 180 -38.43 1.20 -20.74
CA ARG A 180 -37.82 2.53 -20.91
C ARG A 180 -37.77 3.22 -19.58
N LEU A 181 -36.63 3.78 -19.27
CA LEU A 181 -36.37 4.55 -18.05
C LEU A 181 -35.93 5.96 -18.40
N ASP A 182 -36.41 6.90 -17.64
CA ASP A 182 -35.93 8.27 -17.62
C ASP A 182 -34.57 8.30 -16.89
N PRO A 183 -33.49 8.79 -17.54
CA PRO A 183 -32.17 8.87 -16.91
C PRO A 183 -32.16 9.64 -15.58
N SER A 184 -33.03 10.66 -15.45
CA SER A 184 -33.13 11.45 -14.22
C SER A 184 -33.59 10.65 -13.00
N LYS A 185 -34.12 9.43 -13.19
CA LYS A 185 -34.55 8.52 -12.11
C LYS A 185 -33.52 7.46 -11.75
N VAL A 186 -32.37 7.50 -12.40
CA VAL A 186 -31.29 6.51 -12.22
C VAL A 186 -30.03 7.22 -11.71
N ILE A 187 -29.43 6.67 -10.67
CA ILE A 187 -28.09 7.09 -10.23
C ILE A 187 -27.11 6.37 -11.14
N ALA A 188 -26.40 7.15 -11.98
CA ALA A 188 -25.45 6.62 -12.93
C ALA A 188 -24.04 7.08 -12.60
N LEU A 189 -23.11 6.14 -12.52
CA LEU A 189 -21.69 6.42 -12.60
C LEU A 189 -21.31 6.34 -14.09
N GLY A 190 -20.89 7.45 -14.66
CA GLY A 190 -20.51 7.55 -16.06
C GLY A 190 -19.08 7.07 -16.31
N GLY A 191 -18.80 6.70 -17.54
CA GLY A 191 -17.45 6.43 -18.02
C GLY A 191 -16.90 7.57 -18.87
N TYR A 192 -15.68 7.40 -19.33
CA TYR A 192 -15.05 8.32 -20.27
C TYR A 192 -15.01 7.71 -21.66
N SER A 193 -15.32 8.51 -22.66
CA SER A 193 -15.07 8.17 -24.06
C SER A 193 -14.47 9.38 -24.77
N PRO A 194 -13.38 9.21 -25.53
CA PRO A 194 -12.78 10.32 -26.28
C PRO A 194 -13.64 10.79 -27.44
N THR A 195 -14.66 10.03 -27.84
CA THR A 195 -15.49 10.29 -29.02
C THR A 195 -16.93 10.68 -28.68
N SER A 196 -17.38 10.52 -27.44
CA SER A 196 -18.77 10.79 -27.06
C SER A 196 -18.88 11.24 -25.61
N PRO A 197 -19.59 12.32 -25.30
CA PRO A 197 -19.81 12.75 -23.92
C PRO A 197 -20.65 11.77 -23.09
N THR A 198 -21.42 10.90 -23.72
CA THR A 198 -22.25 9.88 -23.07
C THR A 198 -21.70 8.46 -23.24
N GLY A 199 -20.54 8.33 -23.89
CA GLY A 199 -19.89 7.05 -24.14
C GLY A 199 -19.11 6.55 -22.92
N CYS A 200 -18.61 5.34 -23.05
CA CYS A 200 -17.65 4.75 -22.11
C CYS A 200 -16.62 3.93 -22.89
N SER A 201 -15.45 3.76 -22.32
CA SER A 201 -14.35 2.97 -22.86
C SER A 201 -13.86 2.02 -21.76
N PRO A 202 -14.49 0.84 -21.62
CA PRO A 202 -14.14 -0.11 -20.57
C PRO A 202 -12.65 -0.47 -20.61
N THR A 203 -11.98 -0.38 -19.47
CA THR A 203 -10.57 -0.76 -19.35
C THR A 203 -10.31 -2.20 -19.79
N ILE A 204 -11.29 -3.09 -19.57
CA ILE A 204 -11.20 -4.49 -19.98
C ILE A 204 -11.04 -4.67 -21.51
N ASP A 205 -11.52 -3.72 -22.32
CA ASP A 205 -11.38 -3.79 -23.78
C ASP A 205 -9.92 -3.59 -24.22
N THR A 206 -9.14 -2.84 -23.47
CA THR A 206 -7.70 -2.68 -23.74
C THR A 206 -6.90 -3.93 -23.43
N LEU A 207 -7.43 -4.81 -22.59
CA LEU A 207 -6.78 -6.07 -22.17
C LEU A 207 -7.07 -7.25 -23.11
N ARG A 208 -7.86 -7.07 -24.20
CA ARG A 208 -8.25 -8.17 -25.08
C ARG A 208 -7.08 -8.89 -25.72
N GLU A 209 -6.04 -8.16 -26.10
CA GLU A 209 -4.84 -8.75 -26.69
C GLU A 209 -4.02 -9.53 -25.67
N THR A 210 -3.86 -9.00 -24.46
CA THR A 210 -3.22 -9.71 -23.33
C THR A 210 -3.98 -10.99 -22.98
N ILE A 211 -5.30 -10.97 -23.04
CA ILE A 211 -6.15 -12.16 -22.82
C ILE A 211 -5.93 -13.17 -23.94
N ALA A 212 -5.84 -12.74 -25.20
CA ALA A 212 -5.59 -13.60 -26.34
C ALA A 212 -4.24 -14.33 -26.18
N GLU A 213 -3.20 -13.60 -25.84
CA GLU A 213 -1.86 -14.16 -25.59
C GLU A 213 -1.85 -15.21 -24.47
N GLN A 214 -2.50 -14.91 -23.35
CA GLN A 214 -2.61 -15.85 -22.23
C GLN A 214 -3.35 -17.14 -22.59
N LEU A 215 -4.38 -17.03 -23.40
CA LEU A 215 -5.15 -18.17 -23.88
C LEU A 215 -4.33 -19.05 -24.81
N GLU A 216 -3.61 -18.46 -25.76
CA GLU A 216 -2.72 -19.22 -26.66
C GLU A 216 -1.61 -19.91 -25.87
N SER A 217 -0.98 -19.21 -24.94
CA SER A 217 0.04 -19.79 -24.06
C SER A 217 -0.52 -20.93 -23.22
N SER A 218 -1.76 -20.80 -22.71
CA SER A 218 -2.43 -21.86 -21.96
C SER A 218 -2.79 -23.05 -22.82
N ARG A 219 -3.27 -22.82 -24.05
CA ARG A 219 -3.56 -23.88 -25.03
C ARG A 219 -2.31 -24.64 -25.44
N TYR A 220 -1.25 -23.89 -25.75
CA TYR A 220 0.04 -24.48 -26.10
C TYR A 220 0.52 -25.41 -24.99
N ARG A 221 0.48 -24.98 -23.74
CA ARG A 221 0.83 -25.83 -22.59
C ARG A 221 -0.07 -27.03 -22.46
N ALA A 222 -1.37 -26.86 -22.55
CA ALA A 222 -2.31 -27.98 -22.47
C ALA A 222 -2.02 -29.02 -23.55
N GLN A 223 -1.67 -28.59 -24.77
CA GLN A 223 -1.24 -29.50 -25.83
C GLN A 223 0.07 -30.21 -25.50
N VAL A 224 1.07 -29.50 -24.96
CA VAL A 224 2.34 -30.10 -24.53
C VAL A 224 2.09 -31.12 -23.42
N TRP A 225 1.27 -30.81 -22.43
CA TRP A 225 0.91 -31.75 -21.35
C TRP A 225 0.12 -32.95 -21.85
N ARG A 226 -0.90 -32.74 -22.72
CA ARG A 226 -1.66 -33.84 -23.35
C ARG A 226 -0.79 -34.76 -24.19
N ARG A 227 0.32 -34.25 -24.72
CA ARG A 227 1.31 -35.03 -25.47
C ARG A 227 2.40 -35.66 -24.58
N GLY A 228 2.17 -35.73 -23.26
CA GLY A 228 3.09 -36.34 -22.30
C GLY A 228 4.35 -35.53 -22.00
N GLY A 229 4.27 -34.18 -22.11
CA GLY A 229 5.41 -33.31 -21.81
C GLY A 229 6.56 -33.40 -22.82
N ARG A 230 6.33 -34.08 -23.93
CA ARG A 230 7.35 -34.23 -24.96
C ARG A 230 7.31 -33.07 -25.95
N ALA A 231 8.43 -32.39 -26.08
CA ALA A 231 8.70 -31.52 -27.22
C ALA A 231 8.52 -32.27 -28.54
N SER A 232 8.24 -31.49 -29.59
CA SER A 232 8.14 -32.06 -30.94
C SER A 232 9.38 -32.91 -31.23
N SER A 233 9.19 -34.19 -31.38
CA SER A 233 10.27 -35.11 -31.77
C SER A 233 10.07 -35.50 -33.20
N VAL A 234 11.15 -35.57 -33.93
CA VAL A 234 11.17 -36.07 -35.29
C VAL A 234 11.77 -37.47 -35.29
N ILE A 235 11.01 -38.42 -35.82
CA ILE A 235 11.53 -39.75 -36.10
C ILE A 235 12.13 -39.70 -37.48
N GLN A 236 13.47 -39.85 -37.55
CA GLN A 236 14.22 -39.93 -38.79
C GLN A 236 14.49 -41.39 -39.11
N ARG A 237 14.37 -41.74 -40.36
CA ARG A 237 14.69 -43.04 -40.91
C ARG A 237 15.92 -42.91 -41.83
N PRO A 238 16.80 -43.93 -41.89
CA PRO A 238 17.93 -43.89 -42.79
C PRO A 238 17.50 -43.73 -44.26
N PRO A 239 18.28 -43.02 -45.08
CA PRO A 239 18.00 -42.91 -46.51
C PRO A 239 18.06 -44.25 -47.21
N GLY A 240 17.08 -44.55 -48.07
CA GLY A 240 17.05 -45.73 -48.89
C GLY A 240 15.90 -46.71 -48.63
N VAL A 241 15.17 -46.60 -47.56
CA VAL A 241 14.01 -47.45 -47.28
C VAL A 241 12.72 -46.62 -47.54
N GLN A 242 11.96 -47.00 -48.57
CA GLN A 242 10.70 -46.35 -48.89
C GLN A 242 9.55 -46.97 -48.07
N TRP A 243 8.76 -46.15 -47.41
CA TRP A 243 7.49 -46.56 -46.82
C TRP A 243 6.34 -46.34 -47.80
N SER A 244 5.46 -47.34 -47.90
CA SER A 244 4.17 -47.09 -48.53
C SER A 244 3.38 -46.05 -47.71
N ALA A 245 2.50 -45.30 -48.35
CA ALA A 245 1.65 -44.32 -47.66
C ALA A 245 0.84 -45.01 -46.54
N GLN A 246 0.31 -46.20 -46.82
CA GLN A 246 -0.45 -46.98 -45.84
C GLN A 246 0.39 -47.41 -44.61
N ALA A 247 1.63 -47.84 -44.79
CA ALA A 247 2.50 -48.22 -43.67
C ALA A 247 2.87 -47.01 -42.81
N ARG A 248 3.07 -45.84 -43.42
CA ARG A 248 3.37 -44.62 -42.70
C ARG A 248 2.17 -44.14 -41.88
N ASP A 249 0.96 -44.17 -42.45
CA ASP A 249 -0.25 -43.74 -41.75
C ASP A 249 -0.58 -44.71 -40.60
N LYS A 250 -0.45 -46.02 -40.80
CA LYS A 250 -0.61 -47.01 -39.72
C LYS A 250 0.39 -46.80 -38.58
N PHE A 251 1.66 -46.56 -38.91
CA PHE A 251 2.68 -46.26 -37.88
C PHE A 251 2.31 -44.97 -37.11
N ARG A 252 1.82 -43.94 -37.79
CA ARG A 252 1.38 -42.70 -37.15
C ARG A 252 0.20 -42.95 -36.22
N GLU A 253 -0.78 -43.71 -36.64
CA GLU A 253 -1.95 -44.09 -35.83
C GLU A 253 -1.52 -44.90 -34.59
N ASP A 254 -0.71 -45.94 -34.78
CA ASP A 254 -0.20 -46.76 -33.68
C ASP A 254 0.67 -45.97 -32.71
N TRP A 255 1.49 -45.07 -33.23
CA TRP A 255 2.30 -44.15 -32.41
C TRP A 255 1.43 -43.23 -31.59
N ASN A 256 0.46 -42.56 -32.22
CA ASN A 256 -0.44 -41.65 -31.54
C ASN A 256 -1.28 -42.39 -30.49
N ALA A 257 -1.80 -43.56 -30.79
CA ALA A 257 -2.61 -44.34 -29.86
C ALA A 257 -1.85 -44.81 -28.61
N LYS A 258 -0.54 -45.08 -28.74
CA LYS A 258 0.27 -45.65 -27.65
C LYS A 258 1.05 -44.62 -26.87
N PHE A 259 1.63 -43.62 -27.53
CA PHE A 259 2.63 -42.71 -26.95
C PHE A 259 2.19 -41.25 -26.82
N THR A 260 0.99 -40.89 -27.31
CA THR A 260 0.49 -39.52 -27.19
C THR A 260 -0.83 -39.50 -26.43
N GLY A 261 -1.12 -38.38 -25.77
CA GLY A 261 -2.37 -38.17 -25.02
C GLY A 261 -2.53 -39.15 -23.86
N ASP A 262 -3.71 -39.81 -23.81
CA ASP A 262 -4.06 -40.82 -22.80
C ASP A 262 -3.59 -42.25 -23.19
N GLY A 263 -2.66 -42.37 -24.15
CA GLY A 263 -2.13 -43.64 -24.60
C GLY A 263 -1.45 -44.46 -23.48
N SER A 264 -1.59 -45.77 -23.50
CA SER A 264 -1.13 -46.67 -22.43
C SER A 264 0.38 -46.60 -22.13
N LEU A 265 1.18 -46.07 -23.05
CA LEU A 265 2.62 -45.86 -22.94
C LEU A 265 3.01 -44.39 -23.04
N ALA A 266 2.09 -43.49 -22.80
CA ALA A 266 2.35 -42.05 -22.79
C ALA A 266 3.44 -41.74 -21.74
N GLY A 267 4.51 -41.05 -22.14
CA GLY A 267 5.69 -40.84 -21.29
C GLY A 267 6.70 -41.96 -21.20
N GLY A 268 6.40 -43.18 -21.70
CA GLY A 268 7.31 -44.32 -21.76
C GLY A 268 8.40 -44.18 -22.84
N THR A 269 9.39 -45.08 -22.81
CA THR A 269 10.47 -45.13 -23.79
C THR A 269 10.06 -45.98 -25.00
N PRO A 270 9.96 -45.42 -26.22
CA PRO A 270 9.64 -46.16 -27.41
C PRO A 270 10.85 -47.00 -27.87
N ILE A 271 10.59 -48.19 -28.38
CA ILE A 271 11.57 -48.98 -29.12
C ILE A 271 11.44 -48.61 -30.59
N LEU A 272 12.56 -48.21 -31.19
CA LEU A 272 12.64 -47.86 -32.61
C LEU A 272 13.30 -48.97 -33.37
N GLU A 273 12.72 -49.39 -34.50
CA GLU A 273 13.21 -50.43 -35.38
C GLU A 273 13.82 -49.85 -36.66
N ASP A 274 14.48 -50.68 -37.48
CA ASP A 274 15.01 -50.32 -38.80
C ASP A 274 15.97 -49.12 -38.85
N GLY A 275 16.75 -48.92 -37.78
CA GLY A 275 17.71 -47.80 -37.73
C GLY A 275 17.07 -46.41 -37.61
N MET A 276 15.82 -46.33 -37.18
CA MET A 276 15.18 -45.06 -36.90
C MET A 276 15.82 -44.35 -35.71
N THR A 277 15.98 -43.05 -35.80
CA THR A 277 16.48 -42.19 -34.72
C THR A 277 15.39 -41.22 -34.28
N LEU A 278 15.22 -41.08 -32.96
CA LEU A 278 14.34 -40.08 -32.36
C LEU A 278 15.16 -38.85 -31.98
N ASN A 279 15.07 -37.82 -32.81
CA ASN A 279 15.68 -36.53 -32.48
C ASN A 279 14.65 -35.67 -31.74
N ARG A 280 14.98 -35.27 -30.54
CA ARG A 280 14.19 -34.32 -29.78
C ARG A 280 14.65 -32.91 -30.15
N PHE A 281 13.71 -32.04 -30.45
CA PHE A 281 14.00 -30.63 -30.38
C PHE A 281 13.97 -30.26 -28.90
N ASP A 282 15.14 -30.02 -28.33
CA ASP A 282 15.21 -29.52 -26.97
C ASP A 282 14.50 -28.17 -26.88
N PHE A 283 13.56 -28.04 -25.95
CA PHE A 283 13.03 -26.76 -25.58
C PHE A 283 14.13 -26.00 -24.85
N SER A 284 14.79 -25.13 -25.57
CA SER A 284 15.66 -24.12 -24.96
C SER A 284 14.83 -23.06 -24.26
N ALA A 285 15.33 -22.50 -23.16
CA ALA A 285 15.02 -21.20 -22.54
C ALA A 285 13.56 -20.68 -22.53
N SER A 286 12.71 -21.08 -23.49
CA SER A 286 11.32 -20.61 -23.60
C SER A 286 10.39 -21.09 -22.47
N ASP A 287 10.75 -22.14 -21.74
CA ASP A 287 9.96 -22.61 -20.60
C ASP A 287 10.16 -21.72 -19.35
N GLN A 288 11.33 -21.11 -19.21
CA GLN A 288 11.58 -20.13 -18.13
C GLN A 288 10.88 -18.80 -18.41
N GLN A 289 10.85 -18.34 -19.66
CA GLN A 289 10.14 -17.13 -20.08
C GLN A 289 8.63 -17.20 -19.85
N TYR A 290 8.07 -18.40 -19.71
CA TYR A 290 6.64 -18.54 -19.45
C TYR A 290 6.22 -18.05 -18.06
N VAL A 291 6.98 -18.32 -17.02
CA VAL A 291 6.67 -17.83 -15.65
C VAL A 291 6.70 -16.30 -15.63
N GLU A 292 7.67 -15.71 -16.33
CA GLU A 292 7.74 -14.27 -16.51
C GLU A 292 6.57 -13.71 -17.32
N SER A 293 6.18 -14.36 -18.41
CA SER A 293 5.01 -13.94 -19.20
C SER A 293 3.72 -13.94 -18.37
N VAL A 294 3.51 -14.93 -17.50
CA VAL A 294 2.36 -14.95 -16.58
C VAL A 294 2.46 -13.83 -15.54
N LYS A 295 3.65 -13.56 -15.00
CA LYS A 295 3.88 -12.44 -14.09
C LYS A 295 3.62 -11.10 -14.78
N LEU A 296 4.15 -10.90 -15.98
CA LEU A 296 3.91 -9.70 -16.79
C LEU A 296 2.41 -9.50 -17.06
N SER A 297 1.67 -10.57 -17.30
CA SER A 297 0.23 -10.51 -17.53
C SER A 297 -0.55 -9.99 -16.33
N ILE A 298 -0.24 -10.44 -15.09
CA ILE A 298 -0.91 -9.91 -13.90
C ILE A 298 -0.47 -8.47 -13.60
N VAL A 299 0.80 -8.12 -13.89
CA VAL A 299 1.29 -6.74 -13.79
C VAL A 299 0.52 -5.83 -14.76
N THR A 300 0.36 -6.26 -16.02
CA THR A 300 -0.39 -5.50 -17.04
C THR A 300 -1.84 -5.28 -16.62
N VAL A 301 -2.51 -6.34 -16.14
CA VAL A 301 -3.90 -6.22 -15.67
C VAL A 301 -3.98 -5.30 -14.43
N ALA A 302 -3.09 -5.47 -13.46
CA ALA A 302 -3.09 -4.64 -12.26
C ALA A 302 -2.84 -3.15 -12.61
N SER A 303 -1.88 -2.88 -13.48
CA SER A 303 -1.55 -1.52 -13.95
C SER A 303 -2.71 -0.88 -14.71
N ALA A 304 -3.44 -1.64 -15.55
CA ALA A 304 -4.60 -1.15 -16.28
C ALA A 304 -5.75 -0.71 -15.36
N PHE A 305 -5.83 -1.29 -14.15
CA PHE A 305 -6.78 -0.90 -13.10
C PHE A 305 -6.16 -0.03 -12.01
N HIS A 306 -4.97 0.52 -12.21
CA HIS A 306 -4.23 1.35 -11.25
C HIS A 306 -4.00 0.68 -9.89
N VAL A 307 -3.86 -0.64 -9.86
CA VAL A 307 -3.60 -1.43 -8.65
C VAL A 307 -2.11 -1.80 -8.61
N ASN A 308 -1.47 -1.55 -7.50
CA ASN A 308 -0.08 -1.99 -7.32
C ASN A 308 -0.02 -3.54 -7.36
N PRO A 309 0.79 -4.15 -8.23
CA PRO A 309 0.89 -5.60 -8.39
C PRO A 309 1.21 -6.35 -7.09
N THR A 310 1.94 -5.74 -6.18
CA THR A 310 2.26 -6.31 -4.86
C THR A 310 1.00 -6.59 -4.04
N MET A 311 -0.05 -5.78 -4.18
CA MET A 311 -1.32 -5.94 -3.46
C MET A 311 -2.16 -7.11 -3.96
N VAL A 312 -1.89 -7.64 -5.13
CA VAL A 312 -2.58 -8.79 -5.74
C VAL A 312 -1.73 -10.06 -5.77
N GLY A 313 -0.63 -10.09 -5.01
CA GLY A 313 0.13 -11.32 -4.72
C GLY A 313 1.49 -11.44 -5.39
N LEU A 314 1.99 -10.41 -6.07
CA LEU A 314 3.36 -10.37 -6.58
C LEU A 314 4.28 -9.76 -5.52
N LEU A 315 4.98 -10.63 -4.78
CA LEU A 315 5.82 -10.25 -3.64
C LEU A 315 7.31 -10.10 -3.99
N ASP A 316 7.67 -10.19 -5.26
CA ASP A 316 9.08 -10.27 -5.71
C ASP A 316 9.96 -9.10 -5.21
N ASN A 317 9.36 -7.97 -4.77
CA ASN A 317 10.08 -6.80 -4.21
C ASN A 317 9.41 -6.23 -2.96
N ALA A 318 8.67 -7.05 -2.19
CA ALA A 318 7.94 -6.56 -1.02
C ALA A 318 8.77 -6.69 0.26
N ASN A 319 9.30 -5.58 0.75
CA ASN A 319 9.86 -5.46 2.10
C ASN A 319 8.78 -4.97 3.09
N TYR A 320 8.91 -5.30 4.37
CA TYR A 320 7.93 -4.93 5.42
C TYR A 320 7.65 -3.42 5.48
N SER A 321 8.64 -2.57 5.24
CA SER A 321 8.48 -1.11 5.18
C SER A 321 7.60 -0.66 4.02
N ASN A 322 7.73 -1.29 2.85
CA ASN A 322 6.97 -0.93 1.66
C ASN A 322 5.49 -1.34 1.74
N VAL A 323 5.15 -2.40 2.50
CA VAL A 323 3.75 -2.85 2.66
C VAL A 323 2.88 -1.80 3.36
N ARG A 324 3.44 -1.05 4.31
CA ARG A 324 2.71 0.04 5.00
C ARG A 324 2.41 1.20 4.04
N GLU A 325 3.39 1.60 3.23
CA GLU A 325 3.22 2.64 2.22
C GLU A 325 2.26 2.20 1.11
N PHE A 326 2.33 0.94 0.66
CA PHE A 326 1.36 0.41 -0.31
C PHE A 326 -0.08 0.43 0.20
N ARG A 327 -0.31 0.18 1.51
CA ARG A 327 -1.65 0.30 2.10
C ARG A 327 -2.15 1.74 2.11
N ARG A 328 -1.29 2.73 2.39
CA ARG A 328 -1.64 4.15 2.30
C ARG A 328 -1.94 4.56 0.87
N GLY A 329 -1.08 4.19 -0.08
CA GLY A 329 -1.27 4.41 -1.51
C GLY A 329 -2.55 3.77 -2.05
N LEU A 330 -2.97 2.61 -1.53
CA LEU A 330 -4.22 1.97 -1.93
C LEU A 330 -5.43 2.89 -1.71
N TYR A 331 -5.57 3.49 -0.53
CA TYR A 331 -6.72 4.35 -0.22
C TYR A 331 -6.57 5.79 -0.76
N GLY A 332 -5.33 6.27 -0.95
CA GLY A 332 -5.07 7.59 -1.53
C GLY A 332 -5.18 7.57 -3.06
N ASP A 333 -4.33 6.77 -3.68
CA ASP A 333 -4.07 6.88 -5.13
C ASP A 333 -4.98 5.95 -5.96
N THR A 334 -5.23 4.73 -5.47
CA THR A 334 -6.01 3.73 -6.21
C THR A 334 -7.51 3.86 -5.97
N LEU A 335 -7.94 3.82 -4.70
CA LEU A 335 -9.36 3.84 -4.35
C LEU A 335 -9.91 5.26 -4.20
N GLY A 336 -9.09 6.24 -3.82
CA GLY A 336 -9.52 7.62 -3.59
C GLY A 336 -10.36 8.21 -4.74
N PRO A 337 -9.87 8.18 -5.98
CA PRO A 337 -10.63 8.67 -7.12
C PRO A 337 -11.98 7.97 -7.32
N LEU A 338 -12.02 6.65 -7.14
CA LEU A 338 -13.23 5.85 -7.27
C LEU A 338 -14.23 6.15 -6.14
N LEU A 339 -13.76 6.33 -4.91
CA LEU A 339 -14.60 6.73 -3.77
C LEU A 339 -15.21 8.10 -4.00
N ALA A 340 -14.41 9.06 -4.45
CA ALA A 340 -14.85 10.41 -4.78
C ALA A 340 -15.92 10.42 -5.91
N GLU A 341 -15.75 9.57 -6.92
CA GLU A 341 -16.75 9.40 -7.99
C GLU A 341 -18.08 8.88 -7.45
N ILE A 342 -18.04 7.85 -6.60
CA ILE A 342 -19.25 7.28 -5.99
C ILE A 342 -19.91 8.31 -5.08
N GLU A 343 -19.17 8.98 -4.21
CA GLU A 343 -19.69 10.05 -3.35
C GLU A 343 -20.33 11.17 -4.15
N SER A 344 -19.65 11.63 -5.21
CA SER A 344 -20.18 12.66 -6.11
C SER A 344 -21.48 12.23 -6.77
N ALA A 345 -21.58 10.97 -7.26
CA ALA A 345 -22.79 10.46 -7.88
C ALA A 345 -23.96 10.39 -6.86
N PHE A 346 -23.69 9.93 -5.63
CA PHE A 346 -24.70 9.94 -4.58
C PHE A 346 -25.13 11.35 -4.19
N ASN A 347 -24.19 12.26 -4.01
CA ASN A 347 -24.49 13.63 -3.61
C ASN A 347 -25.22 14.42 -4.71
N THR A 348 -24.89 14.17 -5.98
CA THR A 348 -25.47 14.91 -7.11
C THR A 348 -26.82 14.31 -7.54
N PHE A 349 -26.94 12.99 -7.57
CA PHE A 349 -28.12 12.32 -8.16
C PHE A 349 -29.03 11.66 -7.12
N ALA A 350 -28.47 10.97 -6.10
CA ALA A 350 -29.28 10.24 -5.15
C ALA A 350 -30.03 11.14 -4.18
N LEU A 351 -29.41 12.17 -3.63
CA LEU A 351 -30.06 13.07 -2.66
C LEU A 351 -31.30 13.77 -3.23
N PRO A 352 -31.24 14.41 -4.42
CA PRO A 352 -32.44 15.02 -5.00
C PRO A 352 -33.52 14.01 -5.37
N LEU A 353 -33.16 12.81 -5.87
CA LEU A 353 -34.11 11.75 -6.18
C LEU A 353 -34.88 11.29 -4.94
N LEU A 354 -34.23 11.25 -3.80
CA LEU A 354 -34.83 10.88 -2.52
C LEU A 354 -35.45 12.09 -1.79
N LYS A 355 -35.60 13.23 -2.50
CA LYS A 355 -36.16 14.49 -1.99
C LYS A 355 -35.42 15.04 -0.78
N MET A 356 -34.10 14.88 -0.75
CA MET A 356 -33.21 15.44 0.27
C MET A 356 -32.48 16.66 -0.30
N ASP A 357 -32.22 17.63 0.57
CA ASP A 357 -31.49 18.85 0.19
C ASP A 357 -29.96 18.60 0.19
N PRO A 358 -29.27 18.71 -0.97
CA PRO A 358 -27.83 18.51 -1.05
C PRO A 358 -27.02 19.59 -0.32
N ALA A 359 -27.62 20.76 -0.03
CA ALA A 359 -26.96 21.79 0.77
C ALA A 359 -26.86 21.38 2.25
N ARG A 360 -27.83 20.61 2.73
CA ARG A 360 -27.93 20.18 4.13
C ARG A 360 -27.32 18.81 4.36
N PHE A 361 -27.49 17.89 3.43
CA PHE A 361 -27.05 16.50 3.57
C PHE A 361 -25.93 16.17 2.56
N TYR A 362 -25.04 15.24 2.94
CA TYR A 362 -24.08 14.66 2.04
C TYR A 362 -23.72 13.23 2.45
N VAL A 363 -23.16 12.49 1.51
CA VAL A 363 -22.75 11.10 1.69
C VAL A 363 -21.23 11.04 1.56
N GLU A 364 -20.57 10.33 2.47
CA GLU A 364 -19.11 10.23 2.55
C GLU A 364 -18.70 8.84 3.01
N PHE A 365 -17.62 8.29 2.45
CA PHE A 365 -17.02 7.06 2.92
C PHE A 365 -16.20 7.26 4.19
N ASN A 366 -16.29 6.33 5.12
CA ASN A 366 -15.46 6.34 6.32
C ASN A 366 -14.09 5.69 6.05
N ILE A 367 -13.20 6.44 5.38
CA ILE A 367 -11.84 5.99 5.09
C ILE A 367 -11.00 5.98 6.38
N ALA A 368 -11.28 6.89 7.31
CA ALA A 368 -10.51 7.04 8.55
C ALA A 368 -10.43 5.74 9.36
N GLU A 369 -11.50 4.93 9.37
CA GLU A 369 -11.52 3.64 10.07
C GLU A 369 -10.49 2.63 9.52
N LYS A 370 -10.14 2.71 8.24
CA LYS A 370 -9.17 1.80 7.60
C LYS A 370 -7.74 2.34 7.56
N LEU A 371 -7.59 3.65 7.61
CA LEU A 371 -6.29 4.32 7.74
C LEU A 371 -5.81 4.39 9.20
N GLN A 372 -6.71 4.16 10.16
CA GLN A 372 -6.33 3.99 11.55
C GLN A 372 -5.38 2.79 11.65
N GLY A 373 -4.16 3.04 12.10
CA GLY A 373 -3.13 2.02 12.30
C GLY A 373 -3.52 0.93 13.30
N ASN A 374 -2.57 0.12 13.69
CA ASN A 374 -2.74 -0.90 14.74
C ASN A 374 -3.28 -0.26 16.01
N PHE A 375 -3.91 -1.06 16.89
CA PHE A 375 -4.48 -0.61 18.16
C PHE A 375 -3.55 0.30 18.96
N GLU A 376 -2.25 0.06 18.93
CA GLU A 376 -1.21 0.87 19.57
C GLU A 376 -1.10 2.26 18.95
N GLU A 377 -1.08 2.38 17.61
CA GLU A 377 -1.06 3.68 16.92
C GLU A 377 -2.35 4.48 17.19
N GLN A 378 -3.49 3.80 17.28
CA GLN A 378 -4.76 4.42 17.66
C GLN A 378 -4.75 4.90 19.11
N ALA A 379 -4.25 4.09 20.03
CA ALA A 379 -4.15 4.45 21.44
C ALA A 379 -3.27 5.69 21.64
N VAL A 380 -2.10 5.74 21.01
CA VAL A 380 -1.19 6.89 21.04
C VAL A 380 -1.84 8.15 20.42
N SER A 381 -2.50 7.98 19.27
CA SER A 381 -3.22 9.09 18.60
C SER A 381 -4.35 9.62 19.48
N LEU A 382 -5.16 8.75 20.08
CA LEU A 382 -6.27 9.16 20.97
C LEU A 382 -5.75 9.76 22.26
N GLN A 383 -4.69 9.22 22.86
CA GLN A 383 -4.04 9.80 24.03
C GLN A 383 -3.51 11.21 23.74
N SER A 384 -2.84 11.38 22.60
CA SER A 384 -2.38 12.71 22.16
C SER A 384 -3.55 13.66 21.90
N SER A 385 -4.68 13.16 21.38
CA SER A 385 -5.85 13.95 21.04
C SER A 385 -6.63 14.43 22.28
N VAL A 386 -6.78 13.54 23.28
CA VAL A 386 -7.44 13.85 24.56
C VAL A 386 -6.52 14.69 25.44
N GLY A 387 -5.22 14.49 25.40
CA GLY A 387 -4.23 15.30 26.12
C GLY A 387 -4.02 16.70 25.54
N ARG A 388 -4.58 16.99 24.38
CA ARG A 388 -4.64 18.33 23.76
C ARG A 388 -6.10 18.81 23.73
N PRO A 389 -6.38 20.13 23.81
CA PRO A 389 -7.75 20.62 23.98
C PRO A 389 -8.58 20.61 22.67
N TRP A 390 -8.64 19.48 21.95
CA TRP A 390 -9.44 19.37 20.73
C TRP A 390 -10.30 18.09 20.67
N MET A 391 -10.18 17.17 21.63
CA MET A 391 -11.03 15.97 21.75
C MET A 391 -11.30 15.67 23.23
N THR A 392 -12.56 15.37 23.56
CA THR A 392 -12.95 14.95 24.92
C THR A 392 -12.67 13.46 25.13
N ALA A 393 -12.59 13.04 26.39
CA ALA A 393 -12.42 11.62 26.71
C ALA A 393 -13.61 10.78 26.22
N ASP A 394 -14.84 11.30 26.27
CA ASP A 394 -16.04 10.60 25.81
C ASP A 394 -16.09 10.49 24.28
N GLU A 395 -15.62 11.49 23.54
CA GLU A 395 -15.46 11.39 22.08
C GLU A 395 -14.42 10.33 21.69
N ALA A 396 -13.30 10.24 22.42
CA ALA A 396 -12.30 9.20 22.21
C ALA A 396 -12.87 7.80 22.53
N ARG A 397 -13.62 7.66 23.62
CA ARG A 397 -14.32 6.42 23.99
C ARG A 397 -15.35 6.01 22.95
N ALA A 398 -16.11 6.97 22.41
CA ALA A 398 -17.07 6.70 21.34
C ALA A 398 -16.39 6.17 20.06
N ARG A 399 -15.18 6.66 19.72
CA ARG A 399 -14.39 6.14 18.60
C ARG A 399 -13.92 4.70 18.81
N MET A 400 -13.68 4.31 20.07
CA MET A 400 -13.33 2.95 20.47
C MET A 400 -14.55 2.07 20.76
N ASN A 401 -15.76 2.54 20.44
CA ASN A 401 -17.04 1.86 20.73
C ASN A 401 -17.24 1.53 22.21
N MET A 402 -16.70 2.37 23.10
CA MET A 402 -16.90 2.29 24.54
C MET A 402 -18.05 3.22 24.98
N PRO A 403 -18.82 2.87 26.00
CA PRO A 403 -19.87 3.74 26.52
C PRO A 403 -19.28 5.04 27.10
N ALA A 404 -20.00 6.16 26.93
CA ALA A 404 -19.64 7.43 27.54
C ALA A 404 -19.65 7.32 29.08
N LEU A 405 -18.76 8.06 29.74
CA LEU A 405 -18.70 8.17 31.21
C LEU A 405 -19.49 9.37 31.73
N GLY A 406 -19.63 10.42 30.91
CA GLY A 406 -20.27 11.66 31.29
C GLY A 406 -19.47 12.51 32.26
N GLY A 407 -20.04 13.66 32.68
CA GLY A 407 -19.42 14.55 33.66
C GLY A 407 -18.10 15.14 33.19
N ASP A 408 -17.00 14.93 33.91
CA ASP A 408 -15.69 15.49 33.56
C ASP A 408 -15.13 14.91 32.24
N ALA A 409 -15.59 13.73 31.82
CA ALA A 409 -15.17 13.12 30.55
C ALA A 409 -15.75 13.82 29.29
N GLU A 410 -16.79 14.64 29.44
CA GLU A 410 -17.36 15.49 28.39
C GLU A 410 -16.62 16.81 28.21
N GLN A 411 -15.67 17.12 29.10
CA GLN A 411 -14.93 18.37 29.06
C GLN A 411 -13.59 18.16 28.35
N LEU A 412 -13.14 19.19 27.63
CA LEU A 412 -11.81 19.21 27.03
C LEU A 412 -10.75 19.32 28.15
N VAL A 413 -9.79 18.41 28.14
CA VAL A 413 -8.66 18.47 29.06
C VAL A 413 -7.72 19.58 28.63
N THR A 414 -7.69 20.68 29.40
CA THR A 414 -6.72 21.75 29.18
C THR A 414 -5.55 21.56 30.14
N PRO A 415 -4.33 21.25 29.63
CA PRO A 415 -3.15 21.11 30.48
C PRO A 415 -2.91 22.39 31.25
N LEU A 416 -2.58 22.28 32.53
CA LEU A 416 -2.36 23.46 33.45
C LEU A 416 -1.22 24.38 32.98
N ASN A 417 -0.39 23.95 32.08
CA ASN A 417 0.71 24.70 31.48
C ASN A 417 0.36 25.43 30.17
N VAL A 418 -0.88 25.32 29.70
CA VAL A 418 -1.35 25.98 28.46
C VAL A 418 -2.27 27.14 28.83
N LEU A 419 -1.86 28.37 28.49
CA LEU A 419 -2.69 29.57 28.62
C LEU A 419 -3.62 29.68 27.41
N VAL A 420 -4.92 29.63 27.63
CA VAL A 420 -5.94 29.80 26.59
C VAL A 420 -6.51 31.21 26.66
N GLY A 421 -6.42 31.96 25.55
CA GLY A 421 -7.17 33.21 25.37
C GLY A 421 -6.87 34.32 26.37
N GLY A 422 -5.67 34.40 26.93
CA GLY A 422 -5.30 35.47 27.86
C GLY A 422 -5.89 35.35 29.27
N GLN A 423 -6.46 34.18 29.60
CA GLN A 423 -6.86 33.91 31.00
C GLN A 423 -5.62 33.61 31.85
N SER A 424 -5.57 34.21 33.05
CA SER A 424 -4.52 33.93 34.03
C SER A 424 -4.58 32.45 34.48
N SER A 425 -3.42 31.77 34.53
CA SER A 425 -3.32 30.42 35.06
C SER A 425 -3.90 30.37 36.48
N PRO A 426 -4.58 29.28 36.88
CA PRO A 426 -4.97 29.05 38.27
C PRO A 426 -3.83 29.15 39.28
N ARG A 427 -2.57 29.05 38.82
CA ARG A 427 -1.36 29.27 39.64
C ARG A 427 -1.03 30.73 39.88
N ASP A 428 -1.60 31.66 39.10
CA ASP A 428 -1.33 33.11 39.26
C ASP A 428 -2.18 33.81 40.34
N SER A 429 -3.09 33.10 40.99
CA SER A 429 -3.94 33.63 42.07
C SER A 429 -3.30 33.65 43.46
N GLY A 430 -2.03 33.31 43.59
CA GLY A 430 -1.26 33.42 44.83
C GLY A 430 0.08 34.09 44.59
N SER A 431 0.34 35.20 45.26
CA SER A 431 1.56 36.00 45.19
C SER A 431 2.84 35.13 45.22
N GLN A 432 3.35 34.77 44.08
CA GLN A 432 4.73 34.32 43.92
C GLN A 432 5.47 35.33 43.05
N ASN A 433 6.46 35.98 43.65
CA ASN A 433 7.41 36.82 42.96
C ASN A 433 7.97 36.08 41.75
N LEU A 434 7.51 36.50 40.56
CA LEU A 434 8.12 36.09 39.28
C LEU A 434 9.54 36.68 39.26
N ARG A 435 10.52 35.89 39.73
CA ARG A 435 11.88 36.06 39.24
C ARG A 435 11.83 35.75 37.75
N ALA A 436 12.36 36.64 36.96
CA ALA A 436 12.36 36.73 35.52
C ALA A 436 12.20 35.36 34.83
N ALA A 437 11.11 35.25 34.04
CA ALA A 437 10.94 34.15 33.10
C ALA A 437 12.22 34.00 32.30
N GLY A 438 12.87 32.88 32.48
CA GLY A 438 13.97 32.49 31.61
C GLY A 438 13.54 32.60 30.16
N LYS A 439 14.43 33.10 29.31
CA LYS A 439 14.23 33.19 27.87
C LYS A 439 13.52 31.90 27.35
N PRO A 440 12.58 32.00 26.40
CA PRO A 440 11.90 30.85 25.87
C PRO A 440 12.97 29.83 25.44
N ARG A 441 12.85 28.58 25.95
CA ARG A 441 13.71 27.46 25.57
C ARG A 441 13.61 27.31 24.05
N VAL A 442 14.62 27.76 23.35
CA VAL A 442 14.79 27.45 21.94
C VAL A 442 15.12 25.97 21.91
N LYS A 443 14.24 25.14 21.35
CA LYS A 443 14.59 23.75 21.01
C LYS A 443 15.84 23.79 20.14
N ALA A 444 17.00 23.51 20.75
CA ALA A 444 18.26 23.51 20.04
C ALA A 444 18.27 22.27 19.15
N ALA A 445 18.02 22.47 17.87
CA ALA A 445 18.41 21.47 16.89
C ALA A 445 19.93 21.22 17.05
N PRO A 446 20.44 19.99 16.81
CA PRO A 446 21.89 19.75 16.77
C PRO A 446 22.50 20.82 15.88
N GLU A 447 23.49 21.56 16.40
CA GLU A 447 23.99 22.74 15.73
C GLU A 447 24.41 22.35 14.31
N ALA A 448 23.73 22.90 13.31
CA ALA A 448 23.93 22.57 11.90
C ALA A 448 25.41 22.69 11.45
N GLY A 449 26.21 23.46 12.19
CA GLY A 449 27.64 23.57 12.02
C GLY A 449 28.39 22.28 12.33
N TRP A 450 28.05 21.58 13.40
CA TRP A 450 28.72 20.33 13.77
C TRP A 450 28.34 19.20 12.82
N VAL A 451 27.07 19.10 12.43
CA VAL A 451 26.63 18.12 11.44
C VAL A 451 27.42 18.25 10.14
N LYS A 452 27.57 19.48 9.60
CA LYS A 452 28.38 19.75 8.41
C LYS A 452 29.87 19.41 8.57
N GLN A 453 30.39 19.45 9.80
CA GLN A 453 31.79 19.04 10.06
C GLN A 453 31.92 17.52 10.01
N HIS A 454 30.98 16.77 10.64
CA HIS A 454 30.95 15.32 10.60
C HIS A 454 30.69 14.81 9.19
N GLU A 455 29.79 15.40 8.43
CA GLU A 455 29.56 15.09 7.01
C GLU A 455 30.82 15.20 6.18
N ARG A 456 31.58 16.31 6.35
CA ARG A 456 32.85 16.52 5.63
C ARG A 456 33.88 15.45 5.96
N VAL A 457 33.93 15.00 7.21
CA VAL A 457 34.86 13.96 7.65
C VAL A 457 34.48 12.62 7.02
N LEU A 458 33.18 12.24 7.07
CA LEU A 458 32.68 11.02 6.48
C LEU A 458 32.84 10.99 4.95
N LYS A 459 32.52 12.09 4.25
CA LYS A 459 32.72 12.21 2.80
C LYS A 459 34.16 11.99 2.40
N ARG A 460 35.10 12.55 3.16
CA ARG A 460 36.54 12.33 2.88
C ARG A 460 36.99 10.89 3.13
N ALA A 461 36.43 10.24 4.16
CA ALA A 461 36.75 8.85 4.45
C ALA A 461 36.22 7.95 3.33
N PHE A 462 34.97 8.13 2.94
CA PHE A 462 34.32 7.36 1.87
C PHE A 462 35.00 7.58 0.51
N ALA A 463 35.37 8.81 0.17
CA ALA A 463 36.13 9.09 -1.06
C ALA A 463 37.52 8.39 -1.09
N ARG A 464 38.20 8.26 0.06
CA ARG A 464 39.46 7.48 0.13
C ARG A 464 39.21 5.98 -0.08
N GLN A 465 38.12 5.46 0.48
CA GLN A 465 37.70 4.06 0.30
C GLN A 465 37.35 3.80 -1.16
N ALA A 466 36.51 4.65 -1.78
CA ALA A 466 36.13 4.57 -3.19
C ALA A 466 37.32 4.50 -4.12
N ALA A 467 38.29 5.41 -3.94
CA ALA A 467 39.53 5.44 -4.76
C ALA A 467 40.34 4.15 -4.61
N ALA A 468 40.43 3.59 -3.40
CA ALA A 468 41.19 2.36 -3.17
C ALA A 468 40.46 1.12 -3.73
N VAL A 469 39.13 1.03 -3.55
CA VAL A 469 38.32 -0.06 -4.08
C VAL A 469 38.34 -0.06 -5.61
N ARG A 470 38.16 1.09 -6.27
CA ARG A 470 38.31 1.20 -7.74
C ARG A 470 39.66 0.72 -8.23
N THR A 471 40.75 1.10 -7.51
CA THR A 471 42.10 0.66 -7.88
C THR A 471 42.24 -0.85 -7.74
N ALA A 472 41.78 -1.44 -6.66
CA ALA A 472 41.86 -2.88 -6.41
C ALA A 472 41.06 -3.69 -7.41
N ARG A 473 39.83 -3.28 -7.71
CA ARG A 473 38.95 -3.95 -8.70
C ARG A 473 39.47 -3.75 -10.13
N GLY A 474 39.92 -2.57 -10.50
CA GLY A 474 40.44 -2.30 -11.85
C GLY A 474 41.71 -3.06 -12.18
N LEU A 475 42.53 -3.46 -11.20
CA LEU A 475 43.72 -4.27 -11.42
C LEU A 475 43.44 -5.76 -11.56
N LYS A 476 42.17 -6.20 -11.40
CA LYS A 476 41.76 -7.63 -11.35
C LYS A 476 42.70 -8.46 -10.46
N ALA A 477 43.21 -7.84 -9.40
CA ALA A 477 44.08 -8.50 -8.44
C ALA A 477 43.23 -9.58 -7.71
N ALA A 478 43.69 -10.82 -7.75
CA ALA A 478 43.13 -11.92 -6.98
C ALA A 478 43.49 -11.77 -5.49
N GLY A 479 43.14 -10.62 -4.88
CA GLY A 479 43.43 -10.27 -3.51
C GLY A 479 42.25 -9.56 -2.86
N ASP A 480 42.31 -9.43 -1.54
CA ASP A 480 41.32 -8.74 -0.74
C ASP A 480 41.19 -7.27 -1.19
N TRP A 481 40.10 -6.91 -1.82
CA TRP A 481 39.81 -5.56 -2.31
C TRP A 481 39.45 -4.59 -1.18
N TRP A 482 39.29 -5.09 0.07
CA TRP A 482 38.93 -4.31 1.25
C TRP A 482 39.91 -4.49 2.40
N ASP A 483 40.67 -3.46 2.76
CA ASP A 483 41.53 -3.45 3.93
C ASP A 483 40.78 -2.94 5.18
N GLY A 484 40.03 -3.83 5.81
CA GLY A 484 39.17 -3.48 6.95
C GLY A 484 39.95 -2.86 8.12
N GLU A 485 41.13 -3.41 8.48
CA GLU A 485 41.94 -2.89 9.59
C GLU A 485 42.46 -1.45 9.34
N ARG A 486 42.82 -1.16 8.10
CA ARG A 486 43.21 0.17 7.71
C ARG A 486 42.05 1.16 7.81
N TRP A 487 40.89 0.81 7.23
CA TRP A 487 39.70 1.67 7.21
C TRP A 487 39.18 1.94 8.60
N ASP A 488 39.19 0.93 9.48
CA ASP A 488 38.77 1.07 10.88
C ASP A 488 39.70 2.05 11.62
N ARG A 489 41.01 1.94 11.45
CA ARG A 489 41.95 2.85 12.09
C ARG A 489 41.81 4.29 11.58
N GLU A 490 41.73 4.47 10.25
CA GLU A 490 41.65 5.81 9.64
C GLU A 490 40.34 6.51 10.03
N LEU A 491 39.18 5.83 9.89
CA LEU A 491 37.88 6.39 10.23
C LEU A 491 37.74 6.64 11.73
N ALA A 492 38.23 5.73 12.58
CA ALA A 492 38.21 5.91 14.03
C ALA A 492 39.03 7.15 14.45
N ALA A 493 40.20 7.38 13.84
CA ALA A 493 41.01 8.56 14.11
C ALA A 493 40.31 9.86 13.69
N ASP A 494 39.67 9.86 12.53
CA ASP A 494 38.93 11.00 12.01
C ASP A 494 37.70 11.32 12.87
N LEU A 495 36.90 10.28 13.23
CA LEU A 495 35.75 10.43 14.11
C LEU A 495 36.13 10.84 15.54
N THR A 496 37.24 10.34 16.06
CA THR A 496 37.75 10.77 17.39
C THR A 496 38.06 12.27 17.41
N ARG A 497 38.72 12.77 16.36
CA ARG A 497 39.08 14.19 16.28
C ARG A 497 37.88 15.10 16.24
N VAL A 498 36.90 14.80 15.36
CA VAL A 498 35.68 15.62 15.23
C VAL A 498 34.76 15.41 16.41
N GLY A 499 34.66 14.20 16.95
CA GLY A 499 33.83 13.86 18.11
C GLY A 499 34.31 14.55 19.40
N LEU A 500 35.61 14.59 19.64
CA LEU A 500 36.17 15.31 20.78
C LEU A 500 35.91 16.83 20.70
N ALA A 501 36.06 17.41 19.51
CA ALA A 501 35.73 18.81 19.29
C ALA A 501 34.23 19.09 19.54
N THR A 502 33.35 18.21 19.08
CA THR A 502 31.91 18.34 19.27
C THR A 502 31.51 18.18 20.74
N ALA A 503 32.01 17.15 21.44
CA ALA A 503 31.74 16.92 22.86
C ALA A 503 32.24 18.09 23.72
N THR A 504 33.45 18.58 23.47
CA THR A 504 34.01 19.75 24.18
C THR A 504 33.20 21.01 23.95
N ALA A 505 32.82 21.30 22.71
CA ALA A 505 32.04 22.46 22.38
C ALA A 505 30.62 22.39 23.00
N ALA A 506 29.99 21.21 22.98
CA ALA A 506 28.68 21.02 23.55
C ALA A 506 28.70 21.12 25.09
N GLY A 507 29.70 20.54 25.74
CA GLY A 507 29.87 20.62 27.19
C GLY A 507 30.12 22.08 27.65
N ARG A 508 31.04 22.79 26.98
CA ARG A 508 31.28 24.21 27.30
C ARG A 508 30.07 25.10 27.05
N ALA A 509 29.35 24.89 25.94
CA ALA A 509 28.13 25.64 25.65
C ALA A 509 27.03 25.38 26.69
N MET A 510 26.93 24.16 27.22
CA MET A 510 26.02 23.82 28.31
C MET A 510 26.35 24.58 29.58
N LEU A 511 27.61 24.63 29.97
CA LEU A 511 28.07 25.39 31.14
C LEU A 511 27.80 26.90 30.97
N ASP A 512 28.18 27.48 29.84
CA ASP A 512 27.98 28.89 29.52
C ASP A 512 26.50 29.28 29.58
N SER A 513 25.61 28.43 29.06
CA SER A 513 24.15 28.67 29.06
C SER A 513 23.54 28.73 30.47
N HIS A 514 24.24 28.17 31.47
CA HIS A 514 23.83 28.14 32.87
C HIS A 514 24.70 29.05 33.77
N ALA A 515 25.44 29.95 33.17
CA ALA A 515 26.31 30.89 33.87
C ALA A 515 27.45 30.24 34.70
N TRP A 516 27.85 29.02 34.30
CA TRP A 516 29.07 28.38 34.75
C TRP A 516 30.26 28.77 33.87
N ASP A 517 31.48 28.68 34.43
CA ASP A 517 32.69 28.87 33.65
C ASP A 517 32.83 27.75 32.60
N PRO A 518 32.85 28.06 31.29
CA PRO A 518 33.06 27.06 30.25
C PRO A 518 34.37 26.29 30.35
N ASP A 519 35.40 26.91 30.96
CA ASP A 519 36.71 26.28 31.15
C ASP A 519 36.75 25.27 32.32
N ALA A 520 35.64 25.18 33.09
CA ALA A 520 35.47 24.10 34.06
C ALA A 520 35.30 22.72 33.39
N TYR A 521 35.01 22.67 32.07
CA TYR A 521 34.92 21.42 31.32
C TYR A 521 36.33 20.90 31.00
N ASP A 522 36.70 19.76 31.64
CA ASP A 522 37.96 19.06 31.40
C ASP A 522 37.80 18.04 30.25
N ALA A 523 38.24 18.44 29.04
CA ALA A 523 38.15 17.60 27.85
C ALA A 523 39.08 16.37 27.92
N ASP A 524 40.19 16.42 28.69
CA ASP A 524 41.13 15.31 28.77
C ASP A 524 40.55 14.07 29.43
N ARG A 525 39.60 14.26 30.36
CA ARG A 525 38.83 13.17 30.98
C ARG A 525 37.99 12.39 29.98
N THR A 526 37.60 12.97 28.86
CA THR A 526 36.67 12.44 27.88
C THR A 526 37.33 11.71 26.71
N VAL A 527 38.64 11.94 26.49
CA VAL A 527 39.39 11.44 25.32
C VAL A 527 39.28 9.92 25.15
N ASN A 528 39.43 9.16 26.24
CA ASN A 528 39.41 7.69 26.16
C ASN A 528 38.02 7.15 25.77
N TRP A 529 36.96 7.75 26.31
CA TRP A 529 35.58 7.37 25.96
C TRP A 529 35.28 7.72 24.50
N VAL A 530 35.57 8.95 24.06
CA VAL A 530 35.37 9.38 22.67
C VAL A 530 36.11 8.47 21.70
N ARG A 531 37.36 8.08 22.05
CA ARG A 531 38.18 7.16 21.24
C ARG A 531 37.53 5.76 21.15
N ALA A 532 37.05 5.24 22.25
CA ALA A 532 36.42 3.91 22.28
C ALA A 532 35.13 3.87 21.44
N VAL A 533 34.26 4.88 21.60
CA VAL A 533 33.03 5.02 20.83
C VAL A 533 33.30 5.23 19.34
N SER A 534 34.26 6.11 19.00
CA SER A 534 34.66 6.34 17.61
C SER A 534 35.22 5.08 16.95
N LYS A 535 35.97 4.25 17.68
CA LYS A 535 36.47 2.98 17.16
C LYS A 535 35.33 1.99 16.89
N GLY A 536 34.37 1.86 17.81
CA GLY A 536 33.21 1.00 17.61
C GLY A 536 32.32 1.46 16.45
N ALA A 537 32.11 2.78 16.32
CA ALA A 537 31.35 3.36 15.22
C ALA A 537 32.05 3.12 13.86
N ALA A 538 33.36 3.33 13.78
CA ALA A 538 34.11 3.08 12.56
C ALA A 538 34.03 1.64 12.09
N GLY A 539 34.19 0.67 13.01
CA GLY A 539 34.04 -0.76 12.66
C GLY A 539 32.68 -1.12 12.11
N ARG A 540 31.59 -0.62 12.75
CA ARG A 540 30.22 -0.87 12.26
C ARG A 540 29.97 -0.23 10.89
N ILE A 541 30.39 1.03 10.70
CA ILE A 541 30.21 1.75 9.42
C ILE A 541 30.97 1.01 8.31
N ASN A 542 32.22 0.62 8.54
CA ASN A 542 33.05 -0.04 7.54
C ASN A 542 32.57 -1.47 7.24
N ALA A 543 32.09 -2.22 8.23
CA ALA A 543 31.53 -3.55 8.02
C ALA A 543 30.27 -3.47 7.15
N ALA A 544 29.33 -2.57 7.48
CA ALA A 544 28.12 -2.38 6.68
C ALA A 544 28.44 -1.87 5.26
N THR A 545 29.47 -1.04 5.09
CA THR A 545 29.91 -0.57 3.78
C THR A 545 30.53 -1.68 2.94
N ARG A 546 31.36 -2.53 3.56
CA ARG A 546 31.95 -3.68 2.88
C ARG A 546 30.88 -4.66 2.43
N ASP A 547 29.92 -4.97 3.30
CA ASP A 547 28.87 -5.93 3.00
C ASP A 547 27.96 -5.42 1.87
N ALA A 548 27.60 -4.12 1.87
CA ALA A 548 26.81 -3.51 0.78
C ALA A 548 27.57 -3.51 -0.56
N LEU A 549 28.88 -3.22 -0.55
CA LEU A 549 29.71 -3.32 -1.76
C LEU A 549 29.85 -4.76 -2.24
N GLN A 550 29.99 -5.73 -1.33
CA GLN A 550 30.09 -7.14 -1.69
C GLN A 550 28.80 -7.63 -2.33
N ASP A 551 27.65 -7.33 -1.73
CA ASP A 551 26.33 -7.69 -2.27
C ASP A 551 26.12 -7.08 -3.67
N GLY A 552 26.55 -5.83 -3.88
CA GLY A 552 26.50 -5.18 -5.19
C GLY A 552 27.43 -5.85 -6.21
N PHE A 553 28.66 -6.21 -5.82
CA PHE A 553 29.62 -6.86 -6.71
C PHE A 553 29.29 -8.32 -7.04
N ASP A 554 28.41 -8.94 -6.27
CA ASP A 554 27.90 -10.29 -6.53
C ASP A 554 26.74 -10.28 -7.53
N ASP A 555 26.24 -9.09 -7.93
CA ASP A 555 25.24 -8.90 -8.99
C ASP A 555 25.93 -8.81 -10.36
N ASP A 556 25.82 -9.85 -11.16
CA ASP A 556 26.47 -9.96 -12.48
C ASP A 556 25.98 -8.91 -13.52
N GLU A 557 24.88 -8.20 -13.24
CA GLU A 557 24.30 -7.21 -14.16
C GLU A 557 24.76 -5.77 -13.87
N ALA A 558 25.36 -5.49 -12.71
CA ALA A 558 25.74 -4.14 -12.28
C ALA A 558 27.21 -3.82 -12.58
N ASP A 559 27.52 -2.57 -12.95
CA ASP A 559 28.89 -2.09 -13.13
C ASP A 559 29.54 -1.78 -11.79
N ASP A 560 30.74 -2.30 -11.55
CA ASP A 560 31.52 -2.04 -10.34
C ASP A 560 31.64 -0.53 -10.02
N SER A 561 31.71 0.34 -11.05
CA SER A 561 31.82 1.79 -10.87
C SER A 561 30.53 2.37 -10.31
N ASP A 562 29.38 1.94 -10.84
CA ASP A 562 28.06 2.43 -10.41
C ASP A 562 27.77 2.00 -8.96
N ILE A 563 28.19 0.80 -8.57
CA ILE A 563 28.07 0.30 -7.20
C ILE A 563 28.90 1.14 -6.23
N ILE A 564 30.17 1.43 -6.61
CA ILE A 564 31.06 2.24 -5.79
C ILE A 564 30.52 3.67 -5.66
N ASP A 565 29.98 4.25 -6.73
CA ASP A 565 29.39 5.59 -6.70
C ASP A 565 28.15 5.65 -5.81
N ALA A 566 27.29 4.62 -5.86
CA ALA A 566 26.09 4.51 -5.04
C ALA A 566 26.40 4.40 -3.54
N GLU A 567 27.40 3.60 -3.16
CA GLU A 567 27.69 3.28 -1.76
C GLU A 567 28.71 4.22 -1.08
N LEU A 568 29.59 4.85 -1.85
CA LEU A 568 30.70 5.63 -1.31
C LEU A 568 30.80 7.09 -1.80
N GLU A 569 30.06 7.47 -2.84
CA GLU A 569 30.11 8.82 -3.40
C GLU A 569 28.74 9.48 -3.45
N ASP A 570 28.29 9.95 -4.60
CA ASP A 570 27.07 10.77 -4.74
C ASP A 570 25.80 10.06 -4.26
N GLY A 571 25.69 8.74 -4.41
CA GLY A 571 24.57 7.95 -3.90
C GLY A 571 24.54 7.80 -2.37
N ALA A 572 25.69 8.00 -1.71
CA ALA A 572 25.83 7.84 -0.26
C ALA A 572 25.44 9.11 0.55
N ASP A 573 25.07 10.22 -0.08
CA ASP A 573 24.86 11.51 0.59
C ASP A 573 23.82 11.45 1.71
N TRP A 574 22.68 10.75 1.53
CA TRP A 574 21.67 10.60 2.57
C TRP A 574 22.18 9.79 3.77
N ARG A 575 22.96 8.72 3.51
CA ARG A 575 23.57 7.86 4.53
C ARG A 575 24.61 8.63 5.33
N ILE A 576 25.45 9.42 4.66
CA ILE A 576 26.42 10.31 5.29
C ILE A 576 25.72 11.33 6.19
N GLY A 577 24.64 11.94 5.72
CA GLY A 577 23.84 12.88 6.53
C GLY A 577 23.27 12.22 7.79
N MET A 578 22.71 11.03 7.67
CA MET A 578 22.16 10.27 8.80
C MET A 578 23.26 9.88 9.80
N LEU A 579 24.41 9.38 9.33
CA LEU A 579 25.55 9.02 10.17
C LEU A 579 26.14 10.26 10.88
N ALA A 580 26.19 11.41 10.20
CA ALA A 580 26.65 12.66 10.78
C ALA A 580 25.75 13.15 11.91
N VAL A 581 24.42 13.14 11.70
CA VAL A 581 23.43 13.50 12.73
C VAL A 581 23.57 12.59 13.94
N SER A 582 23.58 11.26 13.74
CA SER A 582 23.73 10.30 14.83
C SER A 582 25.02 10.51 15.62
N SER A 583 26.14 10.72 14.92
CA SER A 583 27.45 10.98 15.54
C SER A 583 27.44 12.28 16.36
N VAL A 584 26.82 13.35 15.84
CA VAL A 584 26.69 14.62 16.58
C VAL A 584 25.84 14.45 17.82
N THR A 585 24.68 13.78 17.71
CA THR A 585 23.79 13.53 18.85
C THR A 585 24.51 12.76 19.96
N THR A 586 25.23 11.69 19.59
CA THR A 586 26.04 10.89 20.54
C THR A 586 27.09 11.75 21.25
N MET A 587 27.90 12.49 20.50
CA MET A 587 29.01 13.25 21.05
C MET A 587 28.57 14.50 21.83
N ALA A 588 27.57 15.20 21.35
CA ALA A 588 27.02 16.37 22.02
C ALA A 588 26.23 15.97 23.30
N GLY A 589 25.44 14.89 23.23
CA GLY A 589 24.74 14.34 24.40
C GLY A 589 25.71 13.95 25.52
N PHE A 590 26.76 13.20 25.15
CA PHE A 590 27.85 12.87 26.06
C PHE A 590 28.50 14.11 26.66
N GLY A 591 28.92 15.07 25.82
CA GLY A 591 29.62 16.27 26.28
C GLY A 591 28.78 17.11 27.26
N ARG A 592 27.48 17.24 27.05
CA ARG A 592 26.56 17.94 27.96
C ARG A 592 26.38 17.20 29.28
N THR A 593 26.18 15.88 29.23
CA THR A 593 26.02 15.05 30.44
C THR A 593 27.31 15.07 31.28
N GLU A 594 28.45 14.95 30.62
CA GLU A 594 29.76 14.98 31.30
C GLU A 594 30.07 16.36 31.90
N ALA A 595 29.67 17.45 31.23
CA ALA A 595 29.77 18.79 31.83
C ALA A 595 28.98 18.88 33.14
N GLY A 596 27.79 18.30 33.19
CA GLY A 596 27.00 18.20 34.42
C GLY A 596 27.67 17.37 35.48
N ARG A 597 28.23 16.21 35.14
CA ARG A 597 28.97 15.35 36.07
C ARG A 597 30.21 16.03 36.65
N GLN A 598 30.97 16.71 35.81
CA GLN A 598 32.17 17.43 36.25
C GLN A 598 31.87 18.62 37.17
N THR A 599 30.68 19.20 37.06
CA THR A 599 30.25 20.35 37.86
C THR A 599 29.19 19.96 38.93
N SER A 600 29.00 18.70 39.20
CA SER A 600 28.09 18.17 40.22
C SER A 600 26.63 18.63 40.02
N ALA A 601 26.13 18.58 38.80
CA ALA A 601 24.72 18.80 38.53
C ALA A 601 23.84 17.74 39.21
N GLY A 602 22.62 18.13 39.64
CA GLY A 602 21.72 17.20 40.31
C GLY A 602 20.95 16.29 39.34
N PHE A 603 20.56 16.83 38.20
CA PHE A 603 19.63 16.16 37.30
C PHE A 603 19.98 16.39 35.83
N LYS A 604 19.48 15.47 34.99
CA LYS A 604 19.46 15.61 33.52
C LYS A 604 18.04 15.39 32.99
N VAL A 605 17.71 16.01 31.86
CA VAL A 605 16.37 15.98 31.26
C VAL A 605 16.51 15.62 29.78
N TRP A 606 15.70 14.68 29.31
CA TRP A 606 15.61 14.30 27.89
C TRP A 606 14.77 15.32 27.12
N ILE A 607 15.23 15.80 25.99
CA ILE A 607 14.52 16.77 25.15
C ILE A 607 14.41 16.26 23.71
N VAL A 608 13.17 16.15 23.23
CA VAL A 608 12.87 15.76 21.87
C VAL A 608 12.79 16.98 20.96
N ASN A 609 13.66 17.06 19.97
CA ASN A 609 13.71 18.18 19.02
C ASN A 609 13.04 17.88 17.67
N SER A 610 12.71 16.61 17.38
CA SER A 610 12.05 16.20 16.14
C SER A 610 10.57 16.58 16.15
N GLY A 611 10.05 17.02 15.01
CA GLY A 611 8.61 17.18 14.80
C GLY A 611 7.87 15.82 14.60
N ASN A 612 8.62 14.76 14.31
CA ASN A 612 8.12 13.39 14.17
C ASN A 612 9.09 12.40 14.87
N PRO A 613 9.15 12.41 16.20
CA PRO A 613 10.04 11.53 16.95
C PRO A 613 9.56 10.08 16.90
N ARG A 614 10.48 9.15 17.14
CA ARG A 614 10.08 7.75 17.41
C ARG A 614 9.20 7.69 18.65
N PRO A 615 8.23 6.74 18.71
CA PRO A 615 7.32 6.64 19.86
C PRO A 615 8.05 6.51 21.20
N GLU A 616 9.13 5.73 21.24
CA GLU A 616 9.97 5.47 22.42
C GLU A 616 10.64 6.78 22.87
N HIS A 617 11.18 7.56 21.95
CA HIS A 617 11.79 8.86 22.26
C HIS A 617 10.76 9.93 22.63
N ALA A 618 9.59 9.89 22.01
CA ALA A 618 8.50 10.82 22.35
C ALA A 618 8.04 10.62 23.80
N ALA A 619 8.06 9.39 24.29
CA ALA A 619 7.70 9.07 25.67
C ALA A 619 8.70 9.63 26.71
N LEU A 620 9.94 9.85 26.30
CA LEU A 620 11.02 10.37 27.14
C LEU A 620 11.06 11.91 27.22
N ASP A 621 10.27 12.62 26.38
CA ASP A 621 10.32 14.09 26.32
C ASP A 621 9.96 14.72 27.66
N GLY A 622 10.92 15.39 28.28
CA GLY A 622 10.80 15.97 29.61
C GLY A 622 11.08 15.00 30.77
N GLU A 623 11.45 13.75 30.51
CA GLU A 623 11.88 12.84 31.56
C GLU A 623 13.09 13.39 32.28
N ARG A 624 13.01 13.46 33.62
CA ARG A 624 14.04 14.00 34.51
C ARG A 624 14.56 12.91 35.42
N VAL A 625 15.86 12.65 35.34
CA VAL A 625 16.53 11.65 36.17
C VAL A 625 17.75 12.27 36.87
N PRO A 626 18.23 11.71 37.97
CA PRO A 626 19.53 12.09 38.54
C PRO A 626 20.65 11.99 37.48
N ILE A 627 21.67 12.85 37.61
CA ILE A 627 22.74 12.97 36.60
C ILE A 627 23.45 11.64 36.34
N ASP A 628 23.58 10.79 37.35
CA ASP A 628 24.30 9.50 37.30
C ASP A 628 23.39 8.29 37.03
N GLU A 629 22.06 8.47 36.90
CA GLU A 629 21.11 7.41 36.60
C GLU A 629 20.73 7.44 35.12
N PRO A 630 20.52 6.26 34.46
CA PRO A 630 20.05 6.22 33.09
C PRO A 630 18.58 6.66 33.00
N PHE A 631 18.13 7.11 31.83
CA PHE A 631 16.72 7.31 31.51
C PHE A 631 15.97 5.97 31.48
N SER A 632 14.64 6.01 31.45
CA SER A 632 13.78 4.82 31.52
C SER A 632 14.01 3.82 30.36
N ASN A 633 14.58 4.26 29.26
CA ASN A 633 15.01 3.42 28.13
C ASN A 633 16.42 2.82 28.29
N GLY A 634 17.06 3.02 29.42
CA GLY A 634 18.41 2.49 29.72
C GLY A 634 19.58 3.30 29.15
N MET A 635 19.33 4.38 28.43
CA MET A 635 20.38 5.24 27.89
C MET A 635 20.76 6.36 28.87
N ASP A 636 22.04 6.71 28.93
CA ASP A 636 22.52 7.82 29.78
C ASP A 636 22.25 9.20 29.16
N TRP A 637 22.15 9.30 27.83
CA TRP A 637 21.82 10.52 27.07
C TRP A 637 21.27 10.12 25.70
N PRO A 638 20.60 11.04 24.96
CA PRO A 638 20.20 10.80 23.58
C PRO A 638 21.40 10.47 22.68
N GLY A 639 21.33 9.31 22.02
CA GLY A 639 22.41 8.81 21.20
C GLY A 639 23.50 8.04 21.97
N ASP A 640 23.25 7.62 23.19
CA ASP A 640 24.14 6.73 23.95
C ASP A 640 24.36 5.42 23.18
N PRO A 641 25.63 5.00 22.96
CA PRO A 641 25.94 3.73 22.31
C PRO A 641 25.42 2.47 23.03
N ALA A 642 24.91 2.59 24.25
CA ALA A 642 24.24 1.50 24.97
C ALA A 642 22.84 1.20 24.42
N GLY A 643 22.21 2.13 23.65
CA GLY A 643 20.93 1.93 22.99
C GLY A 643 21.04 1.08 21.72
N ASP A 644 19.89 0.58 21.24
CA ASP A 644 19.81 -0.19 20.01
C ASP A 644 20.14 0.67 18.78
N VAL A 645 20.57 0.03 17.67
CA VAL A 645 20.94 0.73 16.43
C VAL A 645 19.77 1.55 15.89
N ASP A 646 18.55 1.02 16.02
CA ASP A 646 17.34 1.70 15.60
C ASP A 646 17.06 2.96 16.43
N ASP A 647 17.42 3.00 17.70
CA ASP A 647 17.31 4.18 18.55
C ASP A 647 18.31 5.27 18.22
N LEU A 648 19.47 4.88 17.73
CA LEU A 648 20.57 5.80 17.43
C LEU A 648 20.47 6.46 16.05
N ALA A 649 19.95 5.75 15.05
CA ALA A 649 19.98 6.18 13.65
C ALA A 649 19.17 7.46 13.43
N GLY A 650 19.82 8.57 13.08
CA GLY A 650 19.19 9.86 12.79
C GLY A 650 18.49 10.53 13.98
N CYS A 651 18.78 10.12 15.20
CA CYS A 651 18.23 10.74 16.40
C CYS A 651 18.70 12.20 16.54
N THR A 652 17.76 13.12 16.78
CA THR A 652 18.01 14.56 16.99
C THR A 652 17.65 15.03 18.40
N CYS A 653 17.36 14.11 19.33
CA CYS A 653 17.08 14.45 20.72
C CYS A 653 18.33 15.04 21.40
N THR A 654 18.11 15.82 22.44
CA THR A 654 19.18 16.43 23.23
C THR A 654 18.97 16.19 24.73
N VAL A 655 20.02 16.34 25.51
CA VAL A 655 19.98 16.33 26.97
C VAL A 655 20.21 17.76 27.48
N GLU A 656 19.44 18.18 28.46
CA GLU A 656 19.66 19.38 29.26
C GLU A 656 20.02 18.99 30.68
N VAL A 657 20.91 19.72 31.28
CA VAL A 657 21.44 19.44 32.64
C VAL A 657 20.97 20.54 33.59
N SER A 658 20.62 20.18 34.82
CA SER A 658 20.12 21.12 35.83
C SER A 658 20.87 20.96 37.15
N TRP A 659 21.28 22.09 37.73
CA TRP A 659 21.92 22.22 39.04
C TRP A 659 20.94 22.57 40.16
N GLU A 660 19.65 22.74 39.85
CA GLU A 660 18.64 23.06 40.86
C GLU A 660 18.30 21.78 41.66
N ALA A 661 18.30 21.93 42.99
CA ALA A 661 17.76 20.90 43.87
C ALA A 661 16.26 20.76 43.64
N SER A 662 15.73 19.53 43.68
CA SER A 662 14.32 19.17 43.40
C SER A 662 13.31 19.98 44.17
#